data_4a59f8ee0b1d5ad472314a380a8356a6
#
_entry.id   4a59f8ee0b1d5ad472314a380a8356a6
#
_cell.length_a   1.000
_cell.length_b   1.000
_cell.length_c   1.000
_cell.angle_alpha   90.00
_cell.angle_beta   90.00
_cell.angle_gamma   90.00
#
_symmetry.space_group_name_H-M   'P 1'
#
loop_
_entity.id
_entity.type
_entity.pdbx_description
1 polymer ?
#
loop_
_entity_poly.entity_id
_entity_poly.type
_entity_poly.pdbx_seq_one_letter_code
_entity_poly.pdbx_strand_id
1 'polypeptide(L)'
;MSLLIEPRDLLDPGQVGFKFSRQAQMREAGFPVPPFCCVPASAFDRALAPLRADSPEPGSPHCADRRALRAWAAGIRQRLSAAPLDQALAAALHQAFDRLAGPDGFVAVRACVVTGADGVGEDSAQDPFAGLSDSFLYVRRAALLKRVAQCWASAFNEEAVLYRLEQGLAPFAARVAVGIQTMVCGTRSFVAFSVDPRDAANRCVIAAAHGIGEGVVQDKADVDHFFYARGSGAVTSTLIAKHRQAVRDPALDDDSAEGFASDGVVVREVPAERVAAAVLDDGEVRAIAHLALRVEAYFGMPQDIEGTLTEDGVIHLVQARPIAVDPRLRHLWSNSNITESFPGVTTALTYSFAQAFYYSIFRDLYRRLGVSEGLLRRNATHLQQMIGFLHGRIYYRLDDWYILHSQLPVFPLFRPGWERMMGIEPGAMDGRSALPPLGRWRAALRLGASAARVIVALVRNERRMGDFEAWWERLFAARRGQDLGRTTPLARIEDFHGLWREVSEWWGLTLINDTLLSNASGLVGKLLARYLPDADPALFNDLLCGDEENRSSAILMSLVALGEQVRAHPTLSRRQEDEQDLWPALERGEFGEPLLQAFRRHLHHYGDRGLQELKMEQPSLRDTPATLLRLARHYADAGLSVDGLRRQEQGIRQAAERVLEQGLGQASWRFKLLAWLVGKVRLYARYRENSRYCRSELFGYARALFQSLGKDLARQGVLRSADDVFHLTREELFGYFEGTGSTPALQGLADTRRAAFERPGEELPMAFSTYEAVPAGLQVAREETAAVASEDGAMRGLGSSSGVVRGIARVVLDPQQAIASTEDMILVARETDPGWLFLMLTAKGIVVERGTMLSHTAITSRKFGIPSVVSLANATRLIPDGALIEINGTSGAVTLLEQEEVA
;
A
#
# COMPACT_ATOMS: atom_id res chain seq x y z
N MET A 1 29.84 0.16 28.03
CA MET A 1 29.34 0.81 26.82
C MET A 1 30.50 0.87 25.82
N SER A 2 30.27 0.50 24.56
CA SER A 2 31.25 0.59 23.50
C SER A 2 31.75 2.04 23.34
N LEU A 3 33.04 2.25 23.14
CA LEU A 3 33.62 3.57 22.94
C LEU A 3 33.28 4.11 21.54
N LEU A 4 33.13 3.22 20.57
CA LEU A 4 32.67 3.49 19.21
C LEU A 4 31.57 2.52 18.86
N ILE A 5 30.62 2.99 18.05
CA ILE A 5 29.49 2.19 17.55
C ILE A 5 29.71 1.93 16.06
N GLU A 6 29.74 0.65 15.67
CA GLU A 6 29.85 0.22 14.28
C GLU A 6 28.47 0.27 13.58
N PRO A 7 28.42 0.34 12.25
CA PRO A 7 27.16 0.47 11.50
C PRO A 7 26.09 -0.57 11.84
N ARG A 8 26.48 -1.79 12.22
CA ARG A 8 25.54 -2.85 12.60
C ARG A 8 24.76 -2.57 13.88
N ASP A 9 25.30 -1.68 14.75
CA ASP A 9 24.72 -1.31 16.04
C ASP A 9 24.20 0.13 16.06
N LEU A 10 24.22 0.84 14.91
CA LEU A 10 23.90 2.27 14.76
C LEU A 10 22.41 2.59 14.56
N LEU A 11 21.53 1.68 14.90
CA LEU A 11 20.09 1.83 14.63
C LEU A 11 19.35 2.72 15.65
N ASP A 12 19.97 3.06 16.79
CA ASP A 12 19.34 3.90 17.82
C ASP A 12 19.65 5.40 17.61
N PRO A 13 18.70 6.21 17.10
CA PRO A 13 18.91 7.64 16.91
C PRO A 13 19.19 8.41 18.21
N GLY A 14 18.78 7.88 19.37
CA GLY A 14 19.05 8.48 20.69
C GLY A 14 20.52 8.45 21.10
N GLN A 15 21.35 7.63 20.44
CA GLN A 15 22.79 7.55 20.69
C GLN A 15 23.65 8.21 19.61
N VAL A 16 23.21 8.14 18.35
CA VAL A 16 24.03 8.55 17.20
C VAL A 16 23.39 9.66 16.35
N GLY A 17 22.15 10.00 16.63
CA GLY A 17 21.37 10.96 15.84
C GLY A 17 20.80 10.37 14.55
N PHE A 18 19.81 11.05 13.98
CA PHE A 18 19.14 10.59 12.77
C PHE A 18 20.04 10.51 11.54
N LYS A 19 21.00 11.45 11.40
CA LYS A 19 21.98 11.46 10.30
C LYS A 19 22.72 10.13 10.16
N PHE A 20 23.27 9.59 11.25
CA PHE A 20 24.07 8.35 11.19
C PHE A 20 23.21 7.11 11.27
N SER A 21 22.09 7.14 11.99
CA SER A 21 21.12 6.03 11.99
C SER A 21 20.57 5.78 10.59
N ARG A 22 20.21 6.84 9.85
CA ARG A 22 19.73 6.71 8.45
C ARG A 22 20.83 6.21 7.50
N GLN A 23 22.06 6.69 7.65
CA GLN A 23 23.18 6.19 6.86
C GLN A 23 23.46 4.71 7.13
N ALA A 24 23.33 4.26 8.38
CA ALA A 24 23.45 2.85 8.74
C ALA A 24 22.37 1.99 8.10
N GLN A 25 21.11 2.43 8.18
CA GLN A 25 19.96 1.78 7.54
C GLN A 25 20.14 1.67 6.01
N MET A 26 20.52 2.78 5.36
CA MET A 26 20.78 2.77 3.92
C MET A 26 21.93 1.81 3.54
N ARG A 27 22.99 1.78 4.33
CA ARG A 27 24.13 0.88 4.08
C ARG A 27 23.71 -0.59 4.24
N GLU A 28 22.94 -0.91 5.25
CA GLU A 28 22.37 -2.25 5.46
C GLU A 28 21.44 -2.67 4.31
N ALA A 29 20.67 -1.72 3.78
CA ALA A 29 19.83 -1.91 2.61
C ALA A 29 20.59 -1.92 1.26
N GLY A 30 21.93 -1.88 1.26
CA GLY A 30 22.76 -1.98 0.06
C GLY A 30 22.89 -0.70 -0.75
N PHE A 31 22.55 0.46 -0.21
CA PHE A 31 22.85 1.75 -0.84
C PHE A 31 24.34 2.08 -0.78
N PRO A 32 24.88 2.87 -1.75
CA PRO A 32 26.30 3.16 -1.87
C PRO A 32 26.78 4.18 -0.82
N VAL A 33 26.64 3.86 0.45
CA VAL A 33 27.11 4.70 1.59
C VAL A 33 28.53 4.30 1.95
N PRO A 34 29.50 5.27 2.02
CA PRO A 34 30.85 4.98 2.42
C PRO A 34 30.95 4.39 3.83
N PRO A 35 31.92 3.54 4.14
CA PRO A 35 32.14 3.00 5.47
C PRO A 35 32.31 4.08 6.52
N PHE A 36 31.74 3.88 7.72
CA PHE A 36 31.85 4.81 8.84
C PHE A 36 31.65 4.13 10.19
N CYS A 37 32.03 4.81 11.25
CA CYS A 37 31.70 4.48 12.64
C CYS A 37 31.34 5.77 13.39
N CYS A 38 30.73 5.65 14.58
CA CYS A 38 30.30 6.78 15.36
C CYS A 38 30.81 6.79 16.79
N VAL A 39 31.21 7.98 17.25
CA VAL A 39 31.36 8.30 18.68
C VAL A 39 29.98 8.63 19.21
N PRO A 40 29.45 7.87 20.18
CA PRO A 40 28.08 8.10 20.69
C PRO A 40 28.00 9.40 21.51
N ALA A 41 26.80 9.97 21.56
CA ALA A 41 26.51 11.18 22.34
C ALA A 41 26.85 11.03 23.83
N SER A 42 26.85 9.83 24.38
CA SER A 42 27.29 9.55 25.74
C SER A 42 28.76 9.88 26.01
N ALA A 43 29.63 9.88 24.97
CA ALA A 43 31.02 10.30 25.10
C ALA A 43 31.08 11.84 25.21
N PHE A 44 30.29 12.56 24.46
CA PHE A 44 30.11 14.01 24.59
C PHE A 44 29.60 14.39 25.98
N ASP A 45 28.58 13.70 26.50
CA ASP A 45 28.00 13.94 27.81
C ASP A 45 29.08 13.86 28.90
N ARG A 46 30.01 12.89 28.82
CA ARG A 46 31.15 12.76 29.75
C ARG A 46 32.14 13.89 29.61
N ALA A 47 32.45 14.33 28.39
CA ALA A 47 33.34 15.45 28.16
C ALA A 47 32.76 16.79 28.62
N LEU A 48 31.48 16.97 28.51
CA LEU A 48 30.73 18.18 28.88
C LEU A 48 30.47 18.28 30.40
N ALA A 49 30.36 17.17 31.12
CA ALA A 49 30.00 17.13 32.53
C ALA A 49 30.81 18.05 33.45
N PRO A 50 32.18 18.08 33.38
CA PRO A 50 32.97 18.99 34.21
C PRO A 50 32.72 20.46 33.82
N LEU A 51 32.56 20.76 32.54
CA LEU A 51 32.35 22.12 32.07
C LEU A 51 30.98 22.66 32.51
N ARG A 52 29.98 21.77 32.57
CA ARG A 52 28.64 22.10 33.05
C ARG A 52 28.59 22.42 34.53
N ALA A 53 29.39 21.74 35.32
CA ALA A 53 29.52 22.01 36.76
C ALA A 53 30.18 23.38 37.06
N ASP A 54 31.16 23.76 36.23
CA ASP A 54 31.98 24.99 36.44
C ASP A 54 31.40 26.23 35.74
N SER A 55 30.38 26.10 34.92
CA SER A 55 29.85 27.20 34.11
C SER A 55 28.34 27.25 34.21
N PRO A 56 27.80 28.04 35.18
CA PRO A 56 26.36 28.17 35.31
C PRO A 56 25.72 28.70 34.01
N GLU A 57 24.52 28.20 33.72
CA GLU A 57 23.79 28.64 32.54
C GLU A 57 23.41 30.13 32.70
N PRO A 58 23.51 30.93 31.62
CA PRO A 58 22.97 32.29 31.64
C PRO A 58 21.45 32.19 31.81
N GLY A 59 20.91 32.98 32.69
CA GLY A 59 19.50 33.00 33.11
C GLY A 59 18.53 33.15 31.91
N SER A 60 17.25 32.90 32.19
CA SER A 60 16.12 32.78 31.22
C SER A 60 16.25 33.58 29.91
N PRO A 61 15.80 32.99 28.76
CA PRO A 61 15.99 33.56 27.41
C PRO A 61 15.45 34.96 27.17
N HIS A 62 14.50 35.42 27.98
CA HIS A 62 13.89 36.78 27.87
C HIS A 62 14.69 37.90 28.55
N CYS A 63 15.77 37.60 29.31
CA CYS A 63 16.59 38.55 30.04
C CYS A 63 18.08 38.43 29.81
N ALA A 64 18.57 37.51 28.98
CA ALA A 64 19.99 37.34 28.75
C ALA A 64 20.51 38.38 27.75
N ASP A 65 21.49 39.19 28.21
CA ASP A 65 22.28 40.01 27.31
C ASP A 65 22.95 39.11 26.26
N ARG A 66 22.61 39.28 24.97
CA ARG A 66 23.18 38.50 23.83
C ARG A 66 24.69 38.51 23.86
N ARG A 67 25.32 39.58 24.35
CA ARG A 67 26.79 39.70 24.47
C ARG A 67 27.35 38.77 25.55
N ALA A 68 26.65 38.64 26.68
CA ALA A 68 27.02 37.71 27.74
C ALA A 68 26.82 36.26 27.28
N LEU A 69 25.75 35.96 26.55
CA LEU A 69 25.49 34.63 25.98
C LEU A 69 26.60 34.21 24.96
N ARG A 70 27.00 35.13 24.08
CA ARG A 70 28.11 34.91 23.13
C ARG A 70 29.42 34.61 23.86
N ALA A 71 29.75 35.40 24.89
CA ALA A 71 30.98 35.21 25.67
C ALA A 71 30.98 33.85 26.38
N TRP A 72 29.84 33.50 26.99
CA TRP A 72 29.64 32.19 27.62
C TRP A 72 29.80 31.03 26.64
N ALA A 73 29.07 31.06 25.51
CA ALA A 73 29.16 30.03 24.48
C ALA A 73 30.58 29.88 23.91
N ALA A 74 31.26 30.99 23.61
CA ALA A 74 32.65 31.00 23.17
C ALA A 74 33.59 30.39 24.21
N GLY A 75 33.38 30.69 25.50
CA GLY A 75 34.19 30.11 26.61
C GLY A 75 34.00 28.57 26.71
N ILE A 76 32.77 28.06 26.62
CA ILE A 76 32.49 26.62 26.60
C ILE A 76 33.15 25.98 25.37
N ARG A 77 32.96 26.58 24.18
CA ARG A 77 33.53 26.11 22.94
C ARG A 77 35.03 25.98 22.97
N GLN A 78 35.73 27.02 23.47
CA GLN A 78 37.19 27.02 23.62
C GLN A 78 37.67 25.92 24.57
N ARG A 79 37.03 25.78 25.73
CA ARG A 79 37.39 24.75 26.73
C ARG A 79 37.14 23.35 26.20
N LEU A 80 36.02 23.11 25.53
CA LEU A 80 35.66 21.79 24.96
C LEU A 80 36.61 21.42 23.83
N SER A 81 36.98 22.36 22.95
CA SER A 81 37.95 22.12 21.86
C SER A 81 39.38 21.85 22.36
N ALA A 82 39.76 22.39 23.55
CA ALA A 82 41.08 22.20 24.14
C ALA A 82 41.15 21.00 25.09
N ALA A 83 40.00 20.43 25.49
CA ALA A 83 39.97 19.32 26.44
C ALA A 83 40.57 18.06 25.81
N PRO A 84 41.53 17.37 26.49
CA PRO A 84 42.04 16.13 26.03
C PRO A 84 40.94 15.05 26.04
N LEU A 85 40.87 14.27 24.94
CA LEU A 85 39.98 13.12 24.92
C LEU A 85 40.49 12.00 25.85
N ASP A 86 39.54 11.22 26.38
CA ASP A 86 39.82 10.01 27.11
C ASP A 86 40.81 9.12 26.34
N GLN A 87 41.84 8.59 27.02
CA GLN A 87 42.91 7.82 26.38
C GLN A 87 42.41 6.57 25.66
N ALA A 88 41.41 5.89 26.21
CA ALA A 88 40.82 4.71 25.60
C ALA A 88 40.00 5.11 24.33
N LEU A 89 39.29 6.20 24.36
CA LEU A 89 38.57 6.73 23.19
C LEU A 89 39.57 7.19 22.11
N ALA A 90 40.66 7.86 22.47
CA ALA A 90 41.71 8.27 21.53
C ALA A 90 42.35 7.08 20.80
N ALA A 91 42.65 6.01 21.53
CA ALA A 91 43.21 4.78 20.96
C ALA A 91 42.17 4.11 20.01
N ALA A 92 40.89 4.04 20.40
CA ALA A 92 39.83 3.47 19.58
C ALA A 92 39.60 4.28 18.27
N LEU A 93 39.67 5.61 18.35
CA LEU A 93 39.57 6.51 17.20
C LEU A 93 40.71 6.32 16.20
N HIS A 94 41.97 6.18 16.69
CA HIS A 94 43.10 5.91 15.81
C HIS A 94 42.98 4.53 15.13
N GLN A 95 42.55 3.50 15.85
CA GLN A 95 42.27 2.20 15.24
C GLN A 95 41.15 2.25 14.19
N ALA A 96 40.10 3.01 14.45
CA ALA A 96 39.02 3.20 13.49
C ALA A 96 39.52 3.95 12.24
N PHE A 97 40.35 4.97 12.40
CA PHE A 97 40.96 5.70 11.30
C PHE A 97 41.80 4.77 10.40
N ASP A 98 42.72 3.99 11.03
CA ASP A 98 43.59 3.07 10.30
C ASP A 98 42.79 2.02 9.49
N ARG A 99 41.64 1.59 10.02
CA ARG A 99 40.73 0.67 9.35
C ARG A 99 39.93 1.32 8.19
N LEU A 100 39.49 2.58 8.37
CA LEU A 100 38.66 3.29 7.41
C LEU A 100 39.41 3.92 6.25
N ALA A 101 40.61 4.42 6.49
CA ALA A 101 41.40 5.22 5.55
C ALA A 101 42.83 4.71 5.32
N GLY A 102 43.35 3.84 6.17
CA GLY A 102 44.75 3.51 6.21
C GLY A 102 45.60 4.67 6.75
N PRO A 103 46.95 4.47 6.90
CA PRO A 103 47.79 5.43 7.57
C PRO A 103 47.92 6.79 6.86
N ASP A 104 47.89 6.80 5.53
CA ASP A 104 48.09 7.98 4.68
C ASP A 104 46.79 8.54 4.08
N GLY A 105 45.62 7.93 4.43
CA GLY A 105 44.33 8.31 3.92
C GLY A 105 43.67 9.47 4.65
N PHE A 106 42.44 9.72 4.29
CA PHE A 106 41.62 10.78 4.89
C PHE A 106 40.25 10.23 5.34
N VAL A 107 39.71 10.85 6.40
CA VAL A 107 38.34 10.66 6.83
C VAL A 107 37.60 11.99 6.83
N ALA A 108 36.25 11.91 6.73
CA ALA A 108 35.37 13.00 7.07
C ALA A 108 34.95 12.84 8.54
N VAL A 109 35.02 13.93 9.32
CA VAL A 109 34.59 13.97 10.72
C VAL A 109 33.38 14.90 10.79
N ARG A 110 32.23 14.35 11.12
CA ARG A 110 30.91 15.04 10.99
C ARG A 110 30.19 14.98 12.31
N ALA A 111 29.69 16.14 12.77
CA ALA A 111 28.81 16.19 13.93
C ALA A 111 27.37 15.86 13.58
N CYS A 112 26.62 15.35 14.54
CA CYS A 112 25.17 15.20 14.50
C CYS A 112 24.61 15.54 15.88
N VAL A 113 23.69 16.49 15.93
CA VAL A 113 23.00 16.85 17.18
C VAL A 113 21.96 15.77 17.49
N VAL A 114 22.04 15.22 18.69
CA VAL A 114 21.14 14.23 19.25
C VAL A 114 20.25 14.91 20.28
N THR A 115 18.95 14.88 20.06
CA THR A 115 17.98 15.39 21.03
C THR A 115 17.42 14.26 21.89
N GLY A 116 16.74 14.62 23.00
CA GLY A 116 16.22 13.67 23.98
C GLY A 116 15.17 12.70 23.44
N ALA A 117 14.55 11.94 24.33
CA ALA A 117 13.62 10.85 24.05
C ALA A 117 12.38 11.19 23.17
N ASP A 118 12.17 12.46 22.87
CA ASP A 118 10.99 12.94 22.13
C ASP A 118 11.15 12.92 20.59
N GLY A 119 12.27 12.41 20.06
CA GLY A 119 12.46 12.16 18.63
C GLY A 119 12.69 13.39 17.76
N VAL A 120 12.92 14.56 18.33
CA VAL A 120 13.24 15.81 17.62
C VAL A 120 14.76 15.98 17.56
N GLY A 121 15.35 16.10 16.40
CA GLY A 121 16.82 16.25 16.20
C GLY A 121 17.20 16.60 14.79
N GLU A 122 18.49 16.91 14.60
CA GLU A 122 19.08 17.19 13.28
C GLU A 122 18.70 16.08 12.28
N ASP A 123 18.21 16.46 11.09
CA ASP A 123 17.69 15.57 10.05
C ASP A 123 16.41 14.79 10.43
N SER A 124 15.64 15.20 11.45
CA SER A 124 14.32 14.66 11.73
C SER A 124 13.24 15.27 10.82
N ALA A 125 12.13 14.56 10.64
CA ALA A 125 11.01 15.05 9.83
C ALA A 125 10.27 16.26 10.47
N GLN A 126 10.48 16.51 11.76
CA GLN A 126 9.75 17.54 12.53
C GLN A 126 10.57 18.80 12.74
N ASP A 127 11.91 18.73 12.61
CA ASP A 127 12.77 19.88 12.83
C ASP A 127 14.06 19.76 12.00
N PRO A 128 14.17 20.54 10.92
CA PRO A 128 15.40 20.59 10.12
C PRO A 128 16.47 21.46 10.79
N PHE A 129 17.14 20.97 11.82
CA PHE A 129 18.37 21.56 12.40
C PHE A 129 19.52 21.57 11.36
N ALA A 130 19.23 21.97 10.14
CA ALA A 130 20.20 21.91 9.06
C ALA A 130 21.28 22.99 9.21
N GLY A 131 22.54 22.59 9.16
CA GLY A 131 23.67 23.52 9.05
C GLY A 131 24.19 24.13 10.36
N LEU A 132 23.74 23.67 11.52
CA LEU A 132 24.18 24.17 12.83
C LEU A 132 25.36 23.38 13.44
N SER A 133 25.75 22.25 12.81
CA SER A 133 26.82 21.40 13.24
C SER A 133 28.03 21.44 12.27
N ASP A 134 29.26 21.47 12.81
CA ASP A 134 30.46 21.53 11.98
C ASP A 134 30.82 20.14 11.40
N SER A 135 31.35 20.15 10.19
CA SER A 135 31.90 18.98 9.51
C SER A 135 33.30 19.31 8.99
N PHE A 136 34.26 18.39 9.13
CA PHE A 136 35.60 18.54 8.64
C PHE A 136 35.90 17.45 7.64
N LEU A 137 36.35 17.86 6.44
CA LEU A 137 36.70 16.96 5.35
C LEU A 137 38.23 16.80 5.25
N TYR A 138 38.67 15.73 4.62
CA TYR A 138 40.10 15.43 4.43
C TYR A 138 40.92 15.45 5.72
N VAL A 139 40.35 14.95 6.80
CA VAL A 139 41.01 14.90 8.11
C VAL A 139 42.06 13.79 8.09
N ARG A 140 43.31 14.16 8.37
CA ARG A 140 44.45 13.23 8.58
C ARG A 140 44.42 12.64 9.99
N ARG A 141 45.12 11.52 10.17
CA ARG A 141 45.24 10.81 11.44
C ARG A 141 45.67 11.71 12.61
N ALA A 142 46.67 12.58 12.40
CA ALA A 142 47.22 13.49 13.41
C ALA A 142 46.18 14.55 13.88
N ALA A 143 45.29 14.98 13.01
CA ALA A 143 44.26 15.97 13.29
C ALA A 143 42.96 15.38 13.86
N LEU A 144 42.77 14.06 13.80
CA LEU A 144 41.51 13.37 14.12
C LEU A 144 40.91 13.75 15.47
N LEU A 145 41.72 13.64 16.54
CA LEU A 145 41.26 13.89 17.91
C LEU A 145 40.82 15.35 18.10
N LYS A 146 41.59 16.28 17.53
CA LYS A 146 41.27 17.73 17.57
C LYS A 146 39.93 17.98 16.82
N ARG A 147 39.71 17.37 15.65
CA ARG A 147 38.48 17.58 14.87
C ARG A 147 37.26 16.97 15.54
N VAL A 148 37.40 15.85 16.23
CA VAL A 148 36.31 15.29 17.07
C VAL A 148 35.95 16.27 18.19
N ALA A 149 36.93 16.83 18.89
CA ALA A 149 36.67 17.83 19.95
C ALA A 149 35.99 19.11 19.37
N GLN A 150 36.40 19.55 18.19
CA GLN A 150 35.80 20.68 17.48
C GLN A 150 34.37 20.39 17.05
N CYS A 151 34.04 19.18 16.57
CA CYS A 151 32.68 18.75 16.30
C CYS A 151 31.81 18.82 17.57
N TRP A 152 32.32 18.41 18.71
CA TRP A 152 31.60 18.59 19.98
C TRP A 152 31.39 20.05 20.33
N ALA A 153 32.42 20.89 20.11
CA ALA A 153 32.35 22.30 20.39
C ALA A 153 31.34 23.07 19.52
N SER A 154 31.02 22.56 18.30
CA SER A 154 30.07 23.19 17.39
C SER A 154 28.65 23.28 17.97
N ALA A 155 28.30 22.40 18.92
CA ALA A 155 27.04 22.53 19.67
C ALA A 155 26.90 23.88 20.40
N PHE A 156 27.98 24.58 20.62
CA PHE A 156 28.05 25.89 21.27
C PHE A 156 28.40 27.02 20.28
N ASN A 157 28.22 26.80 18.98
CA ASN A 157 28.19 27.89 18.01
C ASN A 157 27.03 28.83 18.38
N GLU A 158 27.20 30.14 18.14
CA GLU A 158 26.23 31.14 18.55
C GLU A 158 24.84 30.85 18.02
N GLU A 159 24.76 30.51 16.74
CA GLU A 159 23.51 30.19 16.03
C GLU A 159 22.81 28.95 16.65
N ALA A 160 23.61 27.93 17.00
CA ALA A 160 23.09 26.71 17.61
C ALA A 160 22.53 26.94 19.03
N VAL A 161 23.16 27.82 19.79
CA VAL A 161 22.69 28.19 21.14
C VAL A 161 21.44 29.06 21.06
N LEU A 162 21.42 30.06 20.17
CA LEU A 162 20.26 30.93 19.96
C LEU A 162 19.05 30.13 19.47
N TYR A 163 19.23 29.23 18.53
CA TYR A 163 18.17 28.36 18.04
C TYR A 163 17.54 27.54 19.17
N ARG A 164 18.35 26.88 20.02
CA ARG A 164 17.83 26.14 21.18
C ARG A 164 17.01 27.01 22.13
N LEU A 165 17.47 28.21 22.39
CA LEU A 165 16.73 29.16 23.23
C LEU A 165 15.40 29.59 22.63
N GLU A 166 15.35 29.81 21.32
CA GLU A 166 14.11 30.10 20.58
C GLU A 166 13.12 28.94 20.64
N GLN A 167 13.62 27.70 20.67
CA GLN A 167 12.80 26.50 20.85
C GLN A 167 12.46 26.21 22.33
N GLY A 168 12.82 27.08 23.24
CA GLY A 168 12.56 26.94 24.68
C GLY A 168 13.42 25.89 25.38
N LEU A 169 14.53 25.46 24.74
CA LEU A 169 15.47 24.48 25.29
C LEU A 169 16.58 25.16 26.06
N ALA A 170 17.12 24.49 27.10
CA ALA A 170 18.26 24.99 27.87
C ALA A 170 19.55 25.03 27.01
N PRO A 171 20.47 25.98 27.21
CA PRO A 171 21.73 26.11 26.48
C PRO A 171 22.57 24.82 26.46
N PHE A 172 22.57 24.07 27.57
CA PHE A 172 23.24 22.76 27.70
C PHE A 172 22.41 21.55 27.27
N ALA A 173 21.24 21.73 26.68
CA ALA A 173 20.40 20.61 26.24
C ALA A 173 20.93 19.87 25.02
N ALA A 174 22.00 20.40 24.39
CA ALA A 174 22.64 19.72 23.25
C ALA A 174 23.37 18.45 23.66
N ARG A 175 23.25 17.43 22.85
CA ARG A 175 24.07 16.23 22.83
C ARG A 175 24.59 16.04 21.42
N VAL A 176 25.84 15.61 21.26
CA VAL A 176 26.46 15.48 19.94
C VAL A 176 27.11 14.12 19.79
N ALA A 177 26.69 13.42 18.75
CA ALA A 177 27.42 12.26 18.21
C ALA A 177 28.36 12.72 17.10
N VAL A 178 29.48 11.99 16.87
CA VAL A 178 30.42 12.32 15.82
C VAL A 178 30.66 11.09 14.95
N GLY A 179 30.36 11.19 13.66
CA GLY A 179 30.66 10.17 12.65
C GLY A 179 32.07 10.36 12.08
N ILE A 180 32.80 9.26 11.97
CA ILE A 180 34.08 9.16 11.27
C ILE A 180 33.85 8.30 10.05
N GLN A 181 33.84 8.90 8.85
CA GLN A 181 33.49 8.27 7.58
C GLN A 181 34.68 8.27 6.63
N THR A 182 34.86 7.18 5.88
CA THR A 182 35.86 7.15 4.79
C THR A 182 35.63 8.34 3.85
N MET A 183 36.67 9.12 3.58
CA MET A 183 36.60 10.25 2.67
C MET A 183 36.57 9.76 1.22
N VAL A 184 35.49 10.12 0.50
CA VAL A 184 35.42 9.85 -0.93
C VAL A 184 35.97 11.06 -1.70
N CYS A 185 37.01 10.83 -2.50
CA CYS A 185 37.62 11.87 -3.33
C CYS A 185 36.77 12.05 -4.64
N GLY A 186 35.63 12.67 -4.51
CA GLY A 186 34.78 12.96 -5.67
C GLY A 186 35.29 14.16 -6.47
N THR A 187 35.08 14.11 -7.79
CA THR A 187 35.40 15.20 -8.73
C THR A 187 34.16 16.04 -9.07
N ARG A 188 32.98 15.53 -8.79
CA ARG A 188 31.68 16.19 -8.96
C ARG A 188 30.78 15.83 -7.78
N SER A 189 29.89 16.70 -7.41
CA SER A 189 29.01 16.49 -6.28
C SER A 189 27.62 17.01 -6.59
N PHE A 190 26.64 16.49 -5.85
CA PHE A 190 25.24 16.86 -6.04
C PHE A 190 24.45 16.88 -4.74
N VAL A 191 23.40 17.69 -4.76
CA VAL A 191 22.26 17.60 -3.84
C VAL A 191 21.05 17.28 -4.70
N ALA A 192 20.30 16.25 -4.35
CA ALA A 192 19.13 15.83 -5.13
C ALA A 192 17.90 15.68 -4.24
N PHE A 193 16.83 16.34 -4.63
CA PHE A 193 15.52 16.26 -4.03
C PHE A 193 14.65 15.28 -4.82
N SER A 194 14.11 14.29 -4.16
CA SER A 194 13.22 13.31 -4.81
C SER A 194 11.90 13.92 -5.28
N VAL A 195 11.52 15.05 -4.71
CA VAL A 195 10.36 15.90 -5.05
C VAL A 195 10.84 17.34 -5.10
N ASP A 196 10.32 18.18 -5.99
CA ASP A 196 10.66 19.61 -5.99
C ASP A 196 10.24 20.26 -4.66
N PRO A 197 11.18 20.74 -3.82
CA PRO A 197 10.85 21.23 -2.49
C PRO A 197 10.10 22.57 -2.50
N ARG A 198 10.00 23.26 -3.65
CA ARG A 198 9.38 24.59 -3.78
C ARG A 198 7.87 24.50 -3.91
N ASP A 199 7.38 23.51 -4.67
CA ASP A 199 5.98 23.35 -5.04
C ASP A 199 5.47 21.91 -4.91
N ALA A 200 6.30 20.98 -4.39
CA ALA A 200 6.04 19.55 -4.34
C ALA A 200 5.72 18.94 -5.71
N ALA A 201 6.15 19.57 -6.82
CA ALA A 201 5.93 19.04 -8.15
C ALA A 201 6.55 17.67 -8.31
N ASN A 202 5.90 16.81 -9.09
CA ASN A 202 6.28 15.41 -9.27
C ASN A 202 7.49 15.26 -10.20
N ARG A 203 8.60 15.88 -9.80
CA ARG A 203 9.91 15.84 -10.47
C ARG A 203 11.03 15.84 -9.44
N CYS A 204 12.13 15.14 -9.73
CA CYS A 204 13.36 15.28 -8.97
C CYS A 204 14.08 16.56 -9.39
N VAL A 205 14.69 17.24 -8.43
CA VAL A 205 15.55 18.41 -8.68
C VAL A 205 16.96 18.05 -8.23
N ILE A 206 17.93 18.21 -9.10
CA ILE A 206 19.34 17.89 -8.84
C ILE A 206 20.17 19.15 -9.05
N ALA A 207 20.85 19.63 -8.02
CA ALA A 207 21.85 20.67 -8.10
C ALA A 207 23.23 20.04 -8.08
N ALA A 208 24.06 20.29 -9.10
CA ALA A 208 25.37 19.67 -9.23
C ALA A 208 26.48 20.68 -9.50
N ALA A 209 27.65 20.45 -8.92
CA ALA A 209 28.85 21.27 -9.12
C ALA A 209 30.08 20.42 -9.37
N HIS A 210 31.09 21.04 -9.98
CA HIS A 210 32.44 20.49 -9.99
C HIS A 210 33.05 20.56 -8.60
N GLY A 211 33.80 19.53 -8.26
CA GLY A 211 34.49 19.43 -6.96
C GLY A 211 33.64 18.75 -5.89
N ILE A 212 33.82 19.16 -4.64
CA ILE A 212 33.37 18.47 -3.43
C ILE A 212 32.02 18.97 -3.01
N GLY A 213 31.22 18.10 -2.34
CA GLY A 213 29.86 18.35 -1.87
C GLY A 213 29.66 19.62 -1.05
N GLU A 214 30.67 20.01 -0.27
CA GLU A 214 30.63 21.27 0.50
C GLU A 214 30.46 22.51 -0.41
N GLY A 215 30.94 22.46 -1.64
CA GLY A 215 30.73 23.51 -2.64
C GLY A 215 29.27 23.76 -2.97
N VAL A 216 28.48 22.70 -3.10
CA VAL A 216 27.01 22.77 -3.36
C VAL A 216 26.26 23.18 -2.09
N VAL A 217 26.58 22.54 -0.95
CA VAL A 217 25.83 22.72 0.31
C VAL A 217 26.05 24.10 0.94
N GLN A 218 27.25 24.67 0.81
CA GLN A 218 27.63 25.96 1.43
C GLN A 218 27.70 27.13 0.42
N ASP A 219 27.15 26.96 -0.80
CA ASP A 219 27.17 27.99 -1.85
C ASP A 219 28.58 28.48 -2.21
N LYS A 220 29.58 27.59 -2.12
CA LYS A 220 30.97 27.88 -2.44
C LYS A 220 31.36 27.55 -3.89
N ALA A 221 30.46 26.91 -4.64
CA ALA A 221 30.66 26.53 -6.03
C ALA A 221 29.43 26.97 -6.86
N ASP A 222 29.66 27.17 -8.16
CA ASP A 222 28.57 27.45 -9.09
C ASP A 222 27.93 26.14 -9.52
N VAL A 223 26.58 26.09 -9.55
CA VAL A 223 25.81 24.86 -9.71
C VAL A 223 24.95 24.86 -10.96
N ASP A 224 24.91 23.75 -11.68
CA ASP A 224 23.89 23.45 -12.67
C ASP A 224 22.68 22.83 -12.01
N HIS A 225 21.49 23.10 -12.53
CA HIS A 225 20.24 22.47 -12.07
C HIS A 225 19.70 21.54 -13.14
N PHE A 226 19.36 20.32 -12.72
CA PHE A 226 18.74 19.30 -13.56
C PHE A 226 17.41 18.91 -12.97
N PHE A 227 16.44 18.62 -13.84
CA PHE A 227 15.08 18.25 -13.48
C PHE A 227 14.74 16.93 -14.17
N TYR A 228 14.38 15.95 -13.39
CA TYR A 228 13.92 14.64 -13.86
C TYR A 228 12.42 14.50 -13.62
N ALA A 229 11.63 14.44 -14.70
CA ALA A 229 10.18 14.26 -14.61
C ALA A 229 9.85 12.81 -14.24
N ARG A 230 9.31 12.58 -13.07
CA ARG A 230 9.01 11.24 -12.50
C ARG A 230 8.03 10.42 -13.35
N GLY A 231 7.16 11.08 -14.12
CA GLY A 231 6.17 10.42 -14.96
C GLY A 231 6.66 10.01 -16.34
N SER A 232 7.48 10.84 -16.98
CA SER A 232 7.94 10.61 -18.36
C SER A 232 9.40 10.20 -18.47
N GLY A 233 10.18 10.31 -17.38
CA GLY A 233 11.62 10.10 -17.40
C GLY A 233 12.39 11.19 -18.20
N ALA A 234 11.73 12.27 -18.58
CA ALA A 234 12.35 13.36 -19.31
C ALA A 234 13.32 14.14 -18.42
N VAL A 235 14.50 14.44 -18.96
CA VAL A 235 15.51 15.29 -18.33
C VAL A 235 15.47 16.67 -18.97
N THR A 236 15.46 17.70 -18.13
CA THR A 236 15.68 19.09 -18.54
C THR A 236 16.72 19.73 -17.63
N SER A 237 17.41 20.77 -18.08
CA SER A 237 18.47 21.39 -17.29
C SER A 237 18.46 22.91 -17.42
N THR A 238 18.99 23.58 -16.39
CA THR A 238 19.35 24.99 -16.41
C THR A 238 20.86 25.05 -16.13
N LEU A 239 21.64 25.29 -17.18
CA LEU A 239 23.08 25.34 -17.10
C LEU A 239 23.54 26.81 -16.97
N ILE A 240 24.57 27.02 -16.14
CA ILE A 240 25.20 28.34 -15.98
C ILE A 240 26.69 28.29 -16.33
N ALA A 241 27.30 29.44 -16.49
CA ALA A 241 28.78 29.53 -16.54
C ALA A 241 29.32 29.30 -15.11
N LYS A 242 30.17 28.28 -14.96
CA LYS A 242 30.70 27.87 -13.65
C LYS A 242 32.14 28.36 -13.52
N HIS A 243 32.35 29.29 -12.62
CA HIS A 243 33.70 29.88 -12.37
C HIS A 243 34.33 29.38 -11.07
N ARG A 244 33.51 28.93 -10.10
CA ARG A 244 33.94 28.52 -8.78
C ARG A 244 33.70 27.03 -8.54
N GLN A 245 34.71 26.34 -8.01
CA GLN A 245 34.58 24.96 -7.52
C GLN A 245 35.25 24.83 -6.17
N ALA A 246 34.72 23.95 -5.31
CA ALA A 246 35.34 23.60 -4.04
C ALA A 246 36.20 22.34 -4.23
N VAL A 247 37.47 22.43 -3.89
CA VAL A 247 38.44 21.34 -4.03
C VAL A 247 39.20 21.10 -2.74
N ARG A 248 39.85 19.94 -2.64
CA ARG A 248 40.77 19.64 -1.56
C ARG A 248 41.85 20.71 -1.45
N ASP A 249 42.14 21.18 -0.22
CA ASP A 249 43.23 22.13 0.02
C ASP A 249 44.61 21.47 -0.19
N PRO A 250 45.42 21.97 -1.09
CA PRO A 250 46.78 21.45 -1.29
C PRO A 250 47.69 21.60 -0.09
N ALA A 251 47.45 22.56 0.82
CA ALA A 251 48.20 22.71 2.03
C ALA A 251 48.20 21.46 2.93
N LEU A 252 47.22 20.57 2.73
CA LEU A 252 47.15 19.28 3.40
C LEU A 252 48.26 18.28 2.98
N ASP A 253 49.00 18.55 1.91
CA ASP A 253 50.11 17.73 1.46
C ASP A 253 51.43 18.14 2.19
N ASP A 254 51.41 19.28 2.88
CA ASP A 254 52.52 19.75 3.71
C ASP A 254 52.29 19.35 5.19
N ASP A 255 53.31 18.76 5.83
CA ASP A 255 53.30 18.42 7.26
C ASP A 255 53.59 19.65 8.14
N SER A 256 53.50 20.85 7.60
CA SER A 256 53.68 22.12 8.32
C SER A 256 52.48 22.44 9.25
N ALA A 257 52.68 23.44 10.14
CA ALA A 257 51.61 23.95 11.00
C ALA A 257 50.40 24.49 10.18
N GLU A 258 50.62 24.99 8.96
CA GLU A 258 49.59 25.48 8.05
C GLU A 258 48.69 24.32 7.53
N GLY A 259 49.25 23.16 7.17
CA GLY A 259 48.50 21.98 6.79
C GLY A 259 47.60 21.46 7.90
N PHE A 260 48.04 21.53 9.16
CA PHE A 260 47.18 21.14 10.31
C PHE A 260 46.08 22.15 10.65
N ALA A 261 46.19 23.38 10.19
CA ALA A 261 45.20 24.46 10.40
C ALA A 261 44.12 24.48 9.33
N SER A 262 44.35 23.87 8.18
CA SER A 262 43.42 23.83 7.05
C SER A 262 42.05 23.21 7.44
N ASP A 263 40.98 23.80 6.98
CA ASP A 263 39.62 23.23 7.06
C ASP A 263 39.36 22.13 6.02
N GLY A 264 40.33 21.79 5.22
CA GLY A 264 40.31 20.67 4.28
C GLY A 264 39.83 21.04 2.86
N VAL A 265 39.20 22.18 2.68
CA VAL A 265 38.58 22.59 1.41
C VAL A 265 38.89 24.05 1.07
N VAL A 266 39.24 24.32 -0.20
CA VAL A 266 39.45 25.68 -0.74
C VAL A 266 38.63 25.90 -2.02
N VAL A 267 38.27 27.14 -2.28
CA VAL A 267 37.61 27.53 -3.52
C VAL A 267 38.66 27.84 -4.59
N ARG A 268 38.46 27.29 -5.79
CA ARG A 268 39.31 27.54 -6.96
C ARG A 268 38.50 27.85 -8.20
N GLU A 269 39.13 28.39 -9.19
CA GLU A 269 38.54 28.58 -10.53
C GLU A 269 38.33 27.23 -11.20
N VAL A 270 37.20 27.12 -11.95
CA VAL A 270 36.92 25.98 -12.82
C VAL A 270 37.80 26.08 -14.07
N PRO A 271 38.41 24.99 -14.55
CA PRO A 271 39.14 24.98 -15.82
C PRO A 271 38.30 25.49 -16.97
N ALA A 272 38.90 26.30 -17.87
CA ALA A 272 38.17 27.03 -18.93
C ALA A 272 37.30 26.12 -19.80
N GLU A 273 37.75 24.90 -20.09
CA GLU A 273 37.00 23.89 -20.87
C GLU A 273 35.74 23.37 -20.17
N ARG A 274 35.62 23.52 -18.85
CA ARG A 274 34.47 23.06 -18.06
C ARG A 274 33.48 24.17 -17.67
N VAL A 275 33.85 25.44 -17.89
CA VAL A 275 33.00 26.58 -17.49
C VAL A 275 31.59 26.50 -18.04
N ALA A 276 31.45 26.18 -19.33
CA ALA A 276 30.15 26.10 -20.01
C ALA A 276 29.63 24.67 -20.17
N ALA A 277 30.43 23.66 -19.89
CA ALA A 277 30.02 22.27 -20.03
C ALA A 277 29.06 21.87 -18.90
N ALA A 278 28.08 21.02 -19.16
CA ALA A 278 27.22 20.47 -18.14
C ALA A 278 28.03 19.66 -17.11
N VAL A 279 27.70 19.80 -15.82
CA VAL A 279 28.37 19.05 -14.74
C VAL A 279 28.03 17.56 -14.81
N LEU A 280 26.81 17.22 -15.19
CA LEU A 280 26.31 15.84 -15.31
C LEU A 280 25.76 15.63 -16.73
N ASP A 281 25.92 14.43 -17.24
CA ASP A 281 25.20 13.99 -18.44
C ASP A 281 23.79 13.45 -18.09
N ASP A 282 22.98 13.22 -19.12
CA ASP A 282 21.59 12.71 -18.95
C ASP A 282 21.52 11.34 -18.29
N GLY A 283 22.51 10.47 -18.50
CA GLY A 283 22.60 9.15 -17.88
C GLY A 283 22.86 9.26 -16.40
N GLU A 284 23.79 10.11 -15.99
CA GLU A 284 24.13 10.41 -14.61
C GLU A 284 22.95 11.06 -13.86
N VAL A 285 22.26 12.02 -14.53
CA VAL A 285 21.04 12.63 -13.98
C VAL A 285 19.97 11.59 -13.69
N ARG A 286 19.74 10.65 -14.63
CA ARG A 286 18.77 9.55 -14.42
C ARG A 286 19.22 8.63 -13.28
N ALA A 287 20.50 8.27 -13.21
CA ALA A 287 21.03 7.40 -12.16
C ALA A 287 20.85 8.03 -10.76
N ILE A 288 21.16 9.33 -10.63
CA ILE A 288 20.98 10.08 -9.38
C ILE A 288 19.49 10.21 -9.03
N ALA A 289 18.64 10.52 -10.01
CA ALA A 289 17.20 10.60 -9.79
C ALA A 289 16.61 9.25 -9.32
N HIS A 290 16.98 8.16 -9.98
CA HIS A 290 16.55 6.82 -9.57
C HIS A 290 17.06 6.45 -8.17
N LEU A 291 18.27 6.85 -7.83
CA LEU A 291 18.83 6.65 -6.50
C LEU A 291 18.01 7.43 -5.45
N ALA A 292 17.68 8.70 -5.71
CA ALA A 292 16.83 9.51 -4.83
C ALA A 292 15.45 8.89 -4.64
N LEU A 293 14.84 8.38 -5.72
CA LEU A 293 13.53 7.71 -5.67
C LEU A 293 13.59 6.39 -4.90
N ARG A 294 14.67 5.62 -5.03
CA ARG A 294 14.88 4.40 -4.24
C ARG A 294 15.01 4.73 -2.74
N VAL A 295 15.73 5.80 -2.39
CA VAL A 295 15.85 6.25 -0.98
C VAL A 295 14.51 6.75 -0.46
N GLU A 296 13.72 7.48 -1.29
CA GLU A 296 12.35 7.87 -0.96
C GLU A 296 11.45 6.64 -0.69
N ALA A 297 11.49 5.65 -1.58
CA ALA A 297 10.71 4.42 -1.43
C ALA A 297 11.09 3.67 -0.14
N TYR A 298 12.38 3.58 0.17
CA TYR A 298 12.89 2.92 1.37
C TYR A 298 12.39 3.59 2.66
N PHE A 299 12.41 4.94 2.72
CA PHE A 299 11.96 5.67 3.90
C PHE A 299 10.47 6.04 3.87
N GLY A 300 9.75 5.76 2.79
CA GLY A 300 8.32 6.05 2.64
C GLY A 300 7.94 7.53 2.59
N MET A 301 8.91 8.44 2.38
CA MET A 301 8.72 9.89 2.33
C MET A 301 9.76 10.58 1.45
N PRO A 302 9.47 11.78 0.88
CA PRO A 302 10.42 12.53 0.08
C PRO A 302 11.75 12.75 0.77
N GLN A 303 12.82 12.65 0.00
CA GLN A 303 14.18 12.73 0.50
C GLN A 303 15.00 13.81 -0.22
N ASP A 304 15.79 14.49 0.56
CA ASP A 304 16.93 15.28 0.15
C ASP A 304 18.18 14.42 0.36
N ILE A 305 18.89 14.10 -0.71
CA ILE A 305 20.10 13.29 -0.67
C ILE A 305 21.30 14.09 -1.14
N GLU A 306 22.41 13.93 -0.45
CA GLU A 306 23.70 14.49 -0.82
C GLU A 306 24.62 13.37 -1.28
N GLY A 307 25.37 13.62 -2.33
CA GLY A 307 26.28 12.63 -2.87
C GLY A 307 27.43 13.22 -3.67
N THR A 308 28.35 12.34 -4.04
CA THR A 308 29.50 12.68 -4.85
C THR A 308 29.74 11.61 -5.91
N LEU A 309 30.30 12.03 -7.04
CA LEU A 309 30.75 11.15 -8.12
C LEU A 309 32.28 11.15 -8.16
N THR A 310 32.86 9.98 -8.18
CA THR A 310 34.28 9.78 -8.43
C THR A 310 34.62 10.01 -9.91
N GLU A 311 35.87 10.02 -10.26
CA GLU A 311 36.33 10.27 -11.64
C GLU A 311 35.84 9.20 -12.62
N ASP A 312 35.72 7.97 -12.14
CA ASP A 312 35.14 6.81 -12.87
C ASP A 312 33.62 6.76 -12.88
N GLY A 313 32.94 7.79 -12.36
CA GLY A 313 31.46 7.94 -12.40
C GLY A 313 30.70 7.15 -11.32
N VAL A 314 31.41 6.57 -10.32
CA VAL A 314 30.74 5.87 -9.23
C VAL A 314 30.09 6.88 -8.29
N ILE A 315 28.77 6.66 -8.01
CA ILE A 315 27.98 7.51 -7.12
C ILE A 315 28.11 7.00 -5.69
N HIS A 316 28.39 7.92 -4.76
CA HIS A 316 28.38 7.67 -3.33
C HIS A 316 27.38 8.59 -2.62
N LEU A 317 26.57 8.04 -1.72
CA LEU A 317 25.66 8.80 -0.87
C LEU A 317 26.33 9.16 0.44
N VAL A 318 26.34 10.43 0.80
CA VAL A 318 26.99 10.93 2.03
C VAL A 318 25.98 11.41 3.08
N GLN A 319 24.73 11.68 2.67
CA GLN A 319 23.63 12.03 3.58
C GLN A 319 22.28 11.80 2.91
N ALA A 320 21.25 11.51 3.72
CA ALA A 320 19.86 11.56 3.31
C ALA A 320 19.00 12.10 4.46
N ARG A 321 18.11 13.03 4.15
CA ARG A 321 17.16 13.60 5.11
C ARG A 321 15.77 13.75 4.50
N PRO A 322 14.72 13.74 5.33
CA PRO A 322 13.37 13.96 4.85
C PRO A 322 13.17 15.40 4.37
N ILE A 323 12.41 15.56 3.31
CA ILE A 323 11.91 16.87 2.88
C ILE A 323 10.60 17.12 3.62
N ALA A 324 10.47 18.24 4.32
CA ALA A 324 9.22 18.68 4.90
C ALA A 324 8.28 19.20 3.79
N VAL A 325 7.48 18.30 3.23
CA VAL A 325 6.42 18.66 2.26
C VAL A 325 5.11 18.88 3.00
N ASP A 326 4.31 19.87 2.56
CA ASP A 326 2.97 20.07 3.09
C ASP A 326 2.17 18.76 3.00
N PRO A 327 1.73 18.18 4.12
CA PRO A 327 1.01 16.92 4.13
C PRO A 327 -0.24 16.92 3.24
N ARG A 328 -0.80 18.09 2.93
CA ARG A 328 -1.98 18.22 2.06
C ARG A 328 -1.69 17.91 0.60
N LEU A 329 -0.43 18.03 0.18
CA LEU A 329 0.02 17.73 -1.18
C LEU A 329 0.35 16.25 -1.39
N ARG A 330 0.45 15.47 -0.31
CA ARG A 330 0.70 14.03 -0.36
C ARG A 330 -0.60 13.28 -0.62
N HIS A 331 -0.62 12.42 -1.61
CA HIS A 331 -1.70 11.47 -1.88
C HIS A 331 -1.22 10.05 -1.62
N LEU A 332 -1.98 9.30 -0.85
CA LEU A 332 -1.67 7.90 -0.52
C LEU A 332 -2.57 6.98 -1.34
N TRP A 333 -1.96 6.10 -2.11
CA TRP A 333 -2.63 5.15 -2.99
C TRP A 333 -2.51 3.74 -2.43
N SER A 334 -3.58 2.96 -2.53
CA SER A 334 -3.57 1.54 -2.18
C SER A 334 -4.55 0.75 -3.04
N ASN A 335 -4.13 -0.41 -3.54
CA ASN A 335 -5.02 -1.35 -4.22
C ASN A 335 -5.22 -2.67 -3.45
N SER A 336 -4.65 -2.81 -2.27
CA SER A 336 -4.66 -4.05 -1.49
C SER A 336 -6.06 -4.63 -1.27
N ASN A 337 -7.08 -3.79 -1.18
CA ASN A 337 -8.46 -4.19 -0.89
C ASN A 337 -9.36 -4.17 -2.14
N ILE A 338 -9.17 -3.16 -3.03
CA ILE A 338 -10.02 -2.99 -4.21
C ILE A 338 -9.74 -4.06 -5.28
N THR A 339 -8.56 -4.67 -5.27
CA THR A 339 -8.17 -5.73 -6.21
C THR A 339 -9.09 -6.96 -6.10
N GLU A 340 -9.68 -7.25 -4.94
CA GLU A 340 -10.72 -8.31 -4.82
C GLU A 340 -11.93 -8.05 -5.74
N SER A 341 -12.22 -6.79 -6.04
CA SER A 341 -13.37 -6.40 -6.88
C SER A 341 -12.97 -6.14 -8.33
N PHE A 342 -11.78 -5.62 -8.55
CA PHE A 342 -11.27 -5.23 -9.86
C PHE A 342 -9.81 -5.69 -10.02
N PRO A 343 -9.59 -7.00 -10.23
CA PRO A 343 -8.24 -7.57 -10.33
C PRO A 343 -7.54 -7.13 -11.61
N GLY A 344 -6.24 -6.87 -11.50
CA GLY A 344 -5.36 -6.59 -12.64
C GLY A 344 -5.74 -5.34 -13.41
N VAL A 345 -5.49 -5.38 -14.72
CA VAL A 345 -5.80 -4.28 -15.65
C VAL A 345 -7.29 -4.29 -15.99
N THR A 346 -7.92 -3.13 -16.05
CA THR A 346 -9.33 -2.95 -16.40
C THR A 346 -9.53 -1.84 -17.43
N THR A 347 -10.72 -1.75 -17.99
CA THR A 347 -11.05 -0.79 -19.05
C THR A 347 -11.57 0.54 -18.50
N ALA A 348 -11.60 1.56 -19.34
CA ALA A 348 -12.12 2.89 -19.03
C ALA A 348 -13.61 2.83 -18.64
N LEU A 349 -14.41 1.95 -19.28
CA LEU A 349 -15.82 1.79 -18.93
C LEU A 349 -15.99 1.26 -17.51
N THR A 350 -15.29 0.20 -17.17
CA THR A 350 -15.34 -0.37 -15.81
C THR A 350 -14.92 0.66 -14.77
N TYR A 351 -13.83 1.40 -15.02
CA TYR A 351 -13.37 2.43 -14.10
C TYR A 351 -14.40 3.55 -13.91
N SER A 352 -14.92 4.13 -14.99
CA SER A 352 -15.88 5.24 -14.91
C SER A 352 -17.20 4.82 -14.25
N PHE A 353 -17.64 3.58 -14.49
CA PHE A 353 -18.79 3.02 -13.81
C PHE A 353 -18.53 2.79 -12.31
N ALA A 354 -17.41 2.18 -11.97
CA ALA A 354 -17.00 1.98 -10.59
C ALA A 354 -16.88 3.31 -9.82
N GLN A 355 -16.29 4.34 -10.43
CA GLN A 355 -16.16 5.67 -9.82
C GLN A 355 -17.52 6.26 -9.46
N ALA A 356 -18.47 6.21 -10.38
CA ALA A 356 -19.83 6.68 -10.12
C ALA A 356 -20.55 5.84 -9.05
N PHE A 357 -20.30 4.54 -9.02
CA PHE A 357 -20.85 3.63 -8.02
C PHE A 357 -20.30 3.94 -6.63
N TYR A 358 -18.98 4.09 -6.46
CA TYR A 358 -18.37 4.49 -5.20
C TYR A 358 -18.90 5.84 -4.70
N TYR A 359 -18.97 6.84 -5.59
CA TYR A 359 -19.55 8.14 -5.26
C TYR A 359 -20.95 7.99 -4.66
N SER A 360 -21.82 7.24 -5.33
CA SER A 360 -23.22 7.09 -4.94
C SER A 360 -23.39 6.36 -3.61
N ILE A 361 -22.66 5.27 -3.42
CA ILE A 361 -22.74 4.44 -2.22
C ILE A 361 -22.27 5.20 -0.99
N PHE A 362 -21.10 5.84 -1.09
CA PHE A 362 -20.52 6.53 0.07
C PHE A 362 -21.28 7.82 0.40
N ARG A 363 -21.83 8.50 -0.60
CA ARG A 363 -22.74 9.62 -0.35
C ARG A 363 -23.97 9.17 0.44
N ASP A 364 -24.62 8.06 0.07
CA ASP A 364 -25.76 7.49 0.79
C ASP A 364 -25.37 6.99 2.19
N LEU A 365 -24.22 6.34 2.33
CA LEU A 365 -23.68 5.92 3.64
C LEU A 365 -23.57 7.10 4.60
N TYR A 366 -22.87 8.16 4.21
CA TYR A 366 -22.67 9.32 5.09
C TYR A 366 -23.97 10.05 5.39
N ARG A 367 -24.89 10.14 4.42
CA ARG A 367 -26.24 10.66 4.64
C ARG A 367 -26.98 9.86 5.72
N ARG A 368 -26.94 8.54 5.65
CA ARG A 368 -27.57 7.63 6.65
C ARG A 368 -26.93 7.76 8.04
N LEU A 369 -25.64 8.02 8.09
CA LEU A 369 -24.91 8.26 9.34
C LEU A 369 -25.07 9.71 9.85
N GLY A 370 -25.84 10.54 9.16
CA GLY A 370 -26.25 11.87 9.61
C GLY A 370 -25.32 13.00 9.22
N VAL A 371 -24.47 12.81 8.21
CA VAL A 371 -23.72 13.92 7.58
C VAL A 371 -24.71 14.79 6.79
N SER A 372 -24.62 16.11 6.96
CA SER A 372 -25.54 17.03 6.30
C SER A 372 -25.27 17.16 4.80
N GLU A 373 -26.32 17.41 4.02
CA GLU A 373 -26.19 17.62 2.56
C GLU A 373 -25.26 18.79 2.19
N GLY A 374 -25.18 19.82 3.03
CA GLY A 374 -24.24 20.93 2.84
C GLY A 374 -22.78 20.50 2.95
N LEU A 375 -22.48 19.58 3.88
CA LEU A 375 -21.13 19.03 4.06
C LEU A 375 -20.81 18.03 2.95
N LEU A 376 -21.77 17.18 2.54
CA LEU A 376 -21.62 16.26 1.41
C LEU A 376 -21.33 17.00 0.10
N ARG A 377 -22.03 18.10 -0.15
CA ARG A 377 -21.76 18.95 -1.33
C ARG A 377 -20.39 19.61 -1.28
N ARG A 378 -19.96 20.08 -0.11
CA ARG A 378 -18.62 20.66 0.07
C ARG A 378 -17.52 19.65 -0.21
N ASN A 379 -17.72 18.40 0.16
CA ASN A 379 -16.76 17.32 -0.01
C ASN A 379 -17.06 16.45 -1.26
N ALA A 380 -17.84 16.96 -2.21
CA ALA A 380 -18.21 16.22 -3.42
C ALA A 380 -16.99 15.81 -4.26
N THR A 381 -15.97 16.66 -4.33
CA THR A 381 -14.71 16.35 -5.03
C THR A 381 -14.02 15.14 -4.41
N HIS A 382 -13.92 15.07 -3.08
CA HIS A 382 -13.34 13.91 -2.38
C HIS A 382 -14.16 12.63 -2.64
N LEU A 383 -15.49 12.72 -2.69
CA LEU A 383 -16.35 11.58 -3.06
C LEU A 383 -16.10 11.11 -4.51
N GLN A 384 -15.84 12.03 -5.44
CA GLN A 384 -15.53 11.69 -6.83
C GLN A 384 -14.14 11.09 -7.00
N GLN A 385 -13.20 11.42 -6.12
CA GLN A 385 -11.79 11.04 -6.20
C GLN A 385 -11.42 9.86 -5.28
N MET A 386 -12.40 9.16 -4.71
CA MET A 386 -12.16 8.01 -3.82
C MET A 386 -11.35 6.89 -4.47
N ILE A 387 -11.47 6.75 -5.78
CA ILE A 387 -10.69 5.81 -6.58
C ILE A 387 -10.04 6.52 -7.75
N GLY A 388 -8.84 6.08 -8.12
CA GLY A 388 -8.09 6.55 -9.27
C GLY A 388 -7.74 5.43 -10.23
N PHE A 389 -7.36 5.81 -11.46
CA PHE A 389 -7.02 4.89 -12.54
C PHE A 389 -5.57 5.12 -12.97
N LEU A 390 -4.69 4.24 -12.53
CA LEU A 390 -3.25 4.35 -12.71
C LEU A 390 -2.71 3.12 -13.43
N HIS A 391 -2.00 3.30 -14.53
CA HIS A 391 -1.46 2.23 -15.38
C HIS A 391 -2.50 1.14 -15.70
N GLY A 392 -3.74 1.54 -15.99
CA GLY A 392 -4.84 0.62 -16.29
C GLY A 392 -5.39 -0.13 -15.07
N ARG A 393 -5.03 0.23 -13.85
CA ARG A 393 -5.48 -0.42 -12.60
C ARG A 393 -6.19 0.56 -11.69
N ILE A 394 -7.10 0.05 -10.88
CA ILE A 394 -7.86 0.86 -9.92
C ILE A 394 -7.16 0.88 -8.57
N TYR A 395 -7.00 2.07 -8.00
CA TYR A 395 -6.43 2.31 -6.67
C TYR A 395 -7.39 3.15 -5.82
N TYR A 396 -7.44 2.89 -4.52
CA TYR A 396 -8.01 3.82 -3.56
C TYR A 396 -7.08 5.01 -3.37
N ARG A 397 -7.64 6.21 -3.33
CA ARG A 397 -6.96 7.43 -2.91
C ARG A 397 -7.28 7.68 -1.43
N LEU A 398 -6.46 7.11 -0.54
CA LEU A 398 -6.77 6.95 0.88
C LEU A 398 -6.89 8.28 1.64
N ASP A 399 -6.24 9.33 1.18
CA ASP A 399 -6.40 10.68 1.73
C ASP A 399 -7.84 11.20 1.58
N ASP A 400 -8.49 10.99 0.43
CA ASP A 400 -9.89 11.34 0.25
C ASP A 400 -10.81 10.51 1.14
N TRP A 401 -10.54 9.22 1.28
CA TRP A 401 -11.28 8.36 2.21
C TRP A 401 -11.15 8.84 3.64
N TYR A 402 -9.94 9.24 4.06
CA TYR A 402 -9.70 9.74 5.40
C TYR A 402 -10.48 11.03 5.69
N ILE A 403 -10.45 12.00 4.76
CA ILE A 403 -11.22 13.24 4.84
C ILE A 403 -12.71 12.93 4.95
N LEU A 404 -13.23 12.03 4.11
CA LEU A 404 -14.63 11.64 4.11
C LEU A 404 -15.05 10.95 5.41
N HIS A 405 -14.25 10.03 5.95
CA HIS A 405 -14.54 9.41 7.24
C HIS A 405 -14.48 10.41 8.39
N SER A 406 -13.57 11.39 8.34
CA SER A 406 -13.44 12.44 9.35
C SER A 406 -14.67 13.36 9.44
N GLN A 407 -15.60 13.31 8.47
CA GLN A 407 -16.91 13.95 8.56
C GLN A 407 -17.75 13.40 9.74
N LEU A 408 -17.45 12.17 10.17
CA LEU A 408 -18.12 11.53 11.30
C LEU A 408 -17.35 11.83 12.58
N PRO A 409 -17.93 12.54 13.53
CA PRO A 409 -17.27 12.86 14.82
C PRO A 409 -16.86 11.62 15.61
N VAL A 410 -17.47 10.46 15.34
CA VAL A 410 -17.15 9.16 15.95
C VAL A 410 -15.96 8.44 15.27
N PHE A 411 -15.46 8.92 14.14
CA PHE A 411 -14.38 8.26 13.39
C PHE A 411 -13.12 8.00 14.24
N PRO A 412 -12.65 8.89 15.13
CA PRO A 412 -11.49 8.62 15.96
C PRO A 412 -11.58 7.32 16.79
N LEU A 413 -12.81 6.83 17.09
CA LEU A 413 -13.01 5.60 17.86
C LEU A 413 -12.71 4.34 17.06
N PHE A 414 -12.92 4.33 15.74
CA PHE A 414 -12.67 3.18 14.87
C PHE A 414 -11.54 3.40 13.85
N ARG A 415 -10.93 4.58 13.86
CA ARG A 415 -9.79 4.91 13.02
C ARG A 415 -8.67 3.86 13.09
N PRO A 416 -8.21 3.38 14.27
CA PRO A 416 -7.12 2.39 14.31
C PRO A 416 -7.47 1.06 13.63
N GLY A 417 -8.74 0.67 13.68
CA GLY A 417 -9.23 -0.53 12.99
C GLY A 417 -9.27 -0.34 11.48
N TRP A 418 -9.72 0.83 11.03
CA TRP A 418 -9.78 1.18 9.62
C TRP A 418 -8.38 1.32 9.00
N GLU A 419 -7.45 2.01 9.67
CA GLU A 419 -6.05 2.15 9.22
C GLU A 419 -5.38 0.78 9.04
N ARG A 420 -5.53 -0.13 10.01
CA ARG A 420 -5.02 -1.52 9.89
C ARG A 420 -5.65 -2.28 8.72
N MET A 421 -6.95 -2.12 8.50
CA MET A 421 -7.66 -2.78 7.39
C MET A 421 -7.15 -2.26 6.02
N MET A 422 -6.78 -0.98 5.93
CA MET A 422 -6.28 -0.35 4.71
C MET A 422 -4.76 -0.47 4.54
N GLY A 423 -4.05 -1.07 5.51
CA GLY A 423 -2.60 -1.17 5.48
C GLY A 423 -1.89 0.18 5.66
N ILE A 424 -2.50 1.12 6.40
CA ILE A 424 -1.96 2.46 6.66
C ILE A 424 -1.21 2.44 8.00
N GLU A 425 0.00 3.00 8.02
CA GLU A 425 0.74 3.21 9.27
C GLU A 425 0.00 4.19 10.19
N PRO A 426 -0.03 3.91 11.51
CA PRO A 426 -0.65 4.81 12.48
C PRO A 426 -0.03 6.22 12.41
N GLY A 427 -0.88 7.24 12.29
CA GLY A 427 -0.44 8.63 12.23
C GLY A 427 -0.10 9.17 10.83
N ALA A 428 0.04 8.34 9.81
CA ALA A 428 0.37 8.77 8.44
C ALA A 428 -0.60 9.81 7.85
N MET A 429 -1.80 9.92 8.42
CA MET A 429 -2.88 10.82 7.99
C MET A 429 -3.22 11.90 9.03
N ASP A 430 -2.35 12.15 10.02
CA ASP A 430 -2.60 13.17 11.04
C ASP A 430 -2.71 14.58 10.43
N GLY A 431 -3.53 15.41 11.05
CA GLY A 431 -3.79 16.77 10.57
C GLY A 431 -4.84 16.91 9.47
N ARG A 432 -5.32 15.81 8.86
CA ARG A 432 -6.39 15.84 7.86
C ARG A 432 -7.76 15.70 8.51
N SER A 433 -8.63 16.68 8.37
CA SER A 433 -10.00 16.62 8.87
C SER A 433 -10.94 17.48 8.04
N ALA A 434 -12.11 16.95 7.71
CA ALA A 434 -13.19 17.68 7.07
C ALA A 434 -13.95 18.59 8.05
N LEU A 435 -13.74 18.43 9.36
CA LEU A 435 -14.46 19.18 10.38
C LEU A 435 -13.58 20.30 10.95
N PRO A 436 -14.12 21.51 11.11
CA PRO A 436 -13.41 22.59 11.79
C PRO A 436 -13.21 22.26 13.27
N PRO A 437 -12.12 22.72 13.89
CA PRO A 437 -11.90 22.57 15.31
C PRO A 437 -13.03 23.26 16.10
N LEU A 438 -13.51 22.60 17.14
CA LEU A 438 -14.59 23.08 17.98
C LEU A 438 -14.13 23.13 19.44
N GLY A 439 -14.70 24.05 20.21
CA GLY A 439 -14.55 24.06 21.67
C GLY A 439 -15.04 22.75 22.30
N ARG A 440 -14.41 22.31 23.40
CA ARG A 440 -14.58 20.99 24.02
C ARG A 440 -16.04 20.56 24.22
N TRP A 441 -16.91 21.45 24.68
CA TRP A 441 -18.33 21.16 24.92
C TRP A 441 -19.12 20.94 23.63
N ARG A 442 -18.88 21.74 22.59
CA ARG A 442 -19.53 21.58 21.28
C ARG A 442 -19.05 20.30 20.57
N ALA A 443 -17.79 19.97 20.74
CA ALA A 443 -17.23 18.71 20.23
C ALA A 443 -17.87 17.50 20.92
N ALA A 444 -18.04 17.52 22.25
CA ALA A 444 -18.69 16.45 23.01
C ALA A 444 -20.17 16.26 22.62
N LEU A 445 -20.94 17.36 22.47
CA LEU A 445 -22.34 17.30 22.01
C LEU A 445 -22.44 16.74 20.58
N ARG A 446 -21.54 17.15 19.70
CA ARG A 446 -21.49 16.66 18.31
C ARG A 446 -21.13 15.17 18.27
N LEU A 447 -20.18 14.74 19.10
CA LEU A 447 -19.81 13.33 19.25
C LEU A 447 -21.00 12.50 19.76
N GLY A 448 -21.67 12.95 20.83
CA GLY A 448 -22.85 12.27 21.39
C GLY A 448 -23.99 12.14 20.39
N ALA A 449 -24.32 13.21 19.67
CA ALA A 449 -25.35 13.19 18.63
C ALA A 449 -24.96 12.26 17.45
N SER A 450 -23.70 12.26 17.05
CA SER A 450 -23.20 11.34 16.00
C SER A 450 -23.23 9.89 16.47
N ALA A 451 -22.80 9.60 17.68
CA ALA A 451 -22.84 8.26 18.26
C ALA A 451 -24.30 7.74 18.34
N ALA A 452 -25.24 8.58 18.81
CA ALA A 452 -26.66 8.19 18.87
C ALA A 452 -27.23 7.84 17.47
N ARG A 453 -26.89 8.62 16.43
CA ARG A 453 -27.31 8.34 15.05
C ARG A 453 -26.72 7.04 14.52
N VAL A 454 -25.44 6.81 14.76
CA VAL A 454 -24.78 5.56 14.38
C VAL A 454 -25.46 4.38 15.10
N ILE A 455 -25.70 4.45 16.40
CA ILE A 455 -26.37 3.39 17.16
C ILE A 455 -27.78 3.13 16.58
N VAL A 456 -28.57 4.17 16.30
CA VAL A 456 -29.90 4.01 15.68
C VAL A 456 -29.79 3.36 14.29
N ALA A 457 -28.80 3.74 13.48
CA ALA A 457 -28.56 3.12 12.19
C ALA A 457 -28.23 1.62 12.32
N LEU A 458 -27.38 1.26 13.30
CA LEU A 458 -27.00 -0.13 13.59
C LEU A 458 -28.19 -0.98 14.10
N VAL A 459 -28.97 -0.45 15.05
CA VAL A 459 -30.14 -1.16 15.61
C VAL A 459 -31.22 -1.41 14.54
N ARG A 460 -31.40 -0.46 13.62
CA ARG A 460 -32.40 -0.58 12.55
C ARG A 460 -31.91 -1.39 11.33
N ASN A 461 -30.64 -1.79 11.32
CA ASN A 461 -30.00 -2.38 10.14
C ASN A 461 -30.70 -3.66 9.69
N GLU A 462 -31.04 -4.57 10.62
CA GLU A 462 -31.64 -5.86 10.27
C GLU A 462 -32.95 -5.70 9.49
N ARG A 463 -33.86 -4.86 10.00
CA ARG A 463 -35.13 -4.60 9.31
C ARG A 463 -34.87 -3.95 7.95
N ARG A 464 -33.98 -2.96 7.89
CA ARG A 464 -33.67 -2.24 6.65
C ARG A 464 -32.99 -3.13 5.60
N MET A 465 -32.16 -4.10 6.03
CA MET A 465 -31.57 -5.06 5.10
C MET A 465 -32.61 -6.01 4.52
N GLY A 466 -33.59 -6.46 5.32
CA GLY A 466 -34.72 -7.22 4.81
C GLY A 466 -35.56 -6.39 3.82
N ASP A 467 -35.83 -5.12 4.13
CA ASP A 467 -36.51 -4.19 3.22
C ASP A 467 -35.71 -3.98 1.92
N PHE A 468 -34.37 -3.91 2.01
CA PHE A 468 -33.44 -3.80 0.86
C PHE A 468 -33.55 -5.03 -0.05
N GLU A 469 -33.50 -6.25 0.49
CA GLU A 469 -33.62 -7.48 -0.30
C GLU A 469 -34.96 -7.56 -1.03
N ALA A 470 -36.05 -7.24 -0.32
CA ALA A 470 -37.40 -7.24 -0.91
C ALA A 470 -37.57 -6.14 -1.97
N TRP A 471 -36.96 -4.97 -1.77
CA TRP A 471 -36.95 -3.88 -2.76
C TRP A 471 -36.14 -4.28 -3.99
N TRP A 472 -34.94 -4.86 -3.80
CA TRP A 472 -34.08 -5.29 -4.89
C TRP A 472 -34.75 -6.34 -5.78
N GLU A 473 -35.39 -7.33 -5.19
CA GLU A 473 -36.11 -8.36 -5.92
C GLU A 473 -37.20 -7.78 -6.81
N ARG A 474 -37.99 -6.82 -6.31
CA ARG A 474 -39.00 -6.11 -7.11
C ARG A 474 -38.37 -5.29 -8.24
N LEU A 475 -37.22 -4.60 -7.95
CA LEU A 475 -36.55 -3.74 -8.90
C LEU A 475 -35.98 -4.53 -10.09
N PHE A 476 -35.41 -5.71 -9.82
CA PHE A 476 -34.75 -6.53 -10.84
C PHE A 476 -35.65 -7.59 -11.46
N ALA A 477 -36.79 -7.92 -10.88
CA ALA A 477 -37.70 -8.94 -11.44
C ALA A 477 -38.12 -8.67 -12.91
N ALA A 478 -38.37 -7.42 -13.25
CA ALA A 478 -38.73 -7.02 -14.61
C ALA A 478 -37.49 -6.87 -15.55
N ARG A 479 -36.31 -6.72 -15.01
CA ARG A 479 -35.07 -6.45 -15.77
C ARG A 479 -34.29 -7.73 -16.10
N ARG A 480 -34.47 -8.79 -15.30
CA ARG A 480 -33.87 -10.10 -15.58
C ARG A 480 -34.40 -10.65 -16.89
N GLY A 481 -33.52 -10.85 -17.88
CA GLY A 481 -33.89 -11.37 -19.19
C GLY A 481 -34.57 -10.39 -20.13
N GLN A 482 -34.56 -9.08 -19.80
CA GLN A 482 -35.09 -8.04 -20.69
C GLN A 482 -34.31 -8.00 -22.00
N ASP A 483 -35.01 -8.02 -23.13
CA ASP A 483 -34.40 -7.81 -24.45
C ASP A 483 -34.22 -6.30 -24.71
N LEU A 484 -33.03 -5.81 -24.37
CA LEU A 484 -32.66 -4.41 -24.55
C LEU A 484 -32.65 -3.97 -26.03
N GLY A 485 -32.60 -4.90 -27.00
CA GLY A 485 -32.60 -4.57 -28.42
C GLY A 485 -33.96 -4.09 -28.95
N ARG A 486 -35.05 -4.28 -28.18
CA ARG A 486 -36.38 -3.85 -28.58
C ARG A 486 -36.71 -2.39 -28.30
N THR A 487 -35.87 -1.69 -27.60
CA THR A 487 -36.05 -0.28 -27.21
C THR A 487 -35.04 0.63 -27.87
N THR A 488 -35.33 1.91 -28.00
CA THR A 488 -34.37 2.90 -28.53
C THR A 488 -33.23 3.12 -27.56
N PRO A 489 -32.01 3.55 -28.05
CA PRO A 489 -30.87 3.85 -27.19
C PRO A 489 -31.20 4.84 -26.07
N LEU A 490 -31.87 5.93 -26.37
CA LEU A 490 -32.26 6.93 -25.39
C LEU A 490 -33.20 6.38 -24.32
N ALA A 491 -34.19 5.56 -24.70
CA ALA A 491 -35.12 4.95 -23.73
C ALA A 491 -34.38 3.99 -22.77
N ARG A 492 -33.37 3.26 -23.25
CA ARG A 492 -32.50 2.42 -22.40
C ARG A 492 -31.67 3.24 -21.43
N ILE A 493 -31.12 4.35 -21.90
CA ILE A 493 -30.32 5.25 -21.06
C ILE A 493 -31.20 5.90 -19.99
N GLU A 494 -32.42 6.31 -20.36
CA GLU A 494 -33.38 6.89 -19.42
C GLU A 494 -33.83 5.88 -18.34
N ASP A 495 -34.15 4.62 -18.72
CA ASP A 495 -34.41 3.56 -17.74
C ASP A 495 -33.23 3.33 -16.80
N PHE A 496 -32.02 3.33 -17.35
CA PHE A 496 -30.81 3.20 -16.54
C PHE A 496 -30.64 4.38 -15.58
N HIS A 497 -30.89 5.60 -15.99
CA HIS A 497 -30.85 6.76 -15.09
C HIS A 497 -31.88 6.65 -13.97
N GLY A 498 -33.08 6.11 -14.26
CA GLY A 498 -34.09 5.78 -13.27
C GLY A 498 -33.59 4.76 -12.26
N LEU A 499 -33.10 3.63 -12.75
CA LEU A 499 -32.49 2.57 -11.93
C LEU A 499 -31.35 3.11 -11.05
N TRP A 500 -30.44 3.87 -11.63
CA TRP A 500 -29.29 4.43 -10.92
C TRP A 500 -29.68 5.35 -9.77
N ARG A 501 -30.73 6.16 -9.96
CA ARG A 501 -31.27 7.07 -8.94
C ARG A 501 -31.80 6.27 -7.74
N GLU A 502 -32.58 5.20 -7.99
CA GLU A 502 -33.08 4.33 -6.93
C GLU A 502 -31.94 3.60 -6.19
N VAL A 503 -31.00 3.02 -6.94
CA VAL A 503 -29.85 2.30 -6.36
C VAL A 503 -28.99 3.23 -5.49
N SER A 504 -28.78 4.46 -5.92
CA SER A 504 -28.00 5.49 -5.19
C SER A 504 -28.59 5.85 -3.83
N GLU A 505 -29.87 5.60 -3.59
CA GLU A 505 -30.53 5.90 -2.32
C GLU A 505 -30.56 4.74 -1.32
N TRP A 506 -30.20 3.53 -1.75
CA TRP A 506 -30.32 2.33 -0.93
C TRP A 506 -28.99 1.67 -0.59
N TRP A 507 -27.96 1.85 -1.42
CA TRP A 507 -26.76 1.02 -1.33
C TRP A 507 -25.87 1.29 -0.11
N GLY A 508 -25.84 2.50 0.41
CA GLY A 508 -25.07 2.83 1.62
C GLY A 508 -25.43 1.99 2.84
N LEU A 509 -26.58 1.32 2.84
CA LEU A 509 -27.02 0.41 3.89
C LEU A 509 -26.15 -0.84 3.98
N THR A 510 -25.66 -1.34 2.86
CA THR A 510 -24.82 -2.54 2.80
C THR A 510 -23.49 -2.34 3.53
N LEU A 511 -22.91 -1.13 3.45
CA LEU A 511 -21.67 -0.77 4.16
C LEU A 511 -21.88 -0.67 5.69
N ILE A 512 -23.08 -0.28 6.13
CA ILE A 512 -23.45 -0.32 7.56
C ILE A 512 -23.48 -1.78 8.02
N ASN A 513 -24.03 -2.69 7.21
CA ASN A 513 -24.04 -4.12 7.50
C ASN A 513 -22.60 -4.69 7.58
N ASP A 514 -21.71 -4.32 6.67
CA ASP A 514 -20.32 -4.76 6.68
C ASP A 514 -19.57 -4.28 7.93
N THR A 515 -19.89 -3.07 8.39
CA THR A 515 -19.35 -2.54 9.66
C THR A 515 -19.85 -3.36 10.86
N LEU A 516 -21.15 -3.72 10.88
CA LEU A 516 -21.71 -4.59 11.92
C LEU A 516 -21.09 -5.98 11.91
N LEU A 517 -20.95 -6.59 10.75
CA LEU A 517 -20.33 -7.89 10.57
C LEU A 517 -18.89 -7.89 11.12
N SER A 518 -18.08 -6.92 10.74
CA SER A 518 -16.68 -6.81 11.17
C SER A 518 -16.56 -6.68 12.69
N ASN A 519 -17.36 -5.79 13.30
CA ASN A 519 -17.32 -5.58 14.76
C ASN A 519 -17.87 -6.77 15.54
N ALA A 520 -18.97 -7.37 15.11
CA ALA A 520 -19.55 -8.55 15.76
C ALA A 520 -18.61 -9.76 15.68
N SER A 521 -18.00 -9.99 14.50
CA SER A 521 -16.99 -11.05 14.32
C SER A 521 -15.78 -10.85 15.23
N GLY A 522 -15.24 -9.63 15.31
CA GLY A 522 -14.13 -9.31 16.21
C GLY A 522 -14.49 -9.49 17.69
N LEU A 523 -15.73 -9.19 18.09
CA LEU A 523 -16.20 -9.42 19.45
C LEU A 523 -16.33 -10.91 19.76
N VAL A 524 -16.96 -11.68 18.88
CA VAL A 524 -17.10 -13.14 19.04
C VAL A 524 -15.73 -13.80 19.15
N GLY A 525 -14.77 -13.44 18.26
CA GLY A 525 -13.41 -13.99 18.33
C GLY A 525 -12.73 -13.71 19.69
N LYS A 526 -12.83 -12.49 20.21
CA LYS A 526 -12.28 -12.14 21.54
C LYS A 526 -12.96 -12.90 22.68
N LEU A 527 -14.27 -13.09 22.61
CA LEU A 527 -15.01 -13.82 23.64
C LEU A 527 -14.71 -15.33 23.59
N LEU A 528 -14.58 -15.91 22.41
CA LEU A 528 -14.15 -17.30 22.24
C LEU A 528 -12.74 -17.51 22.81
N ALA A 529 -11.78 -16.69 22.44
CA ALA A 529 -10.42 -16.75 22.98
C ALA A 529 -10.37 -16.59 24.50
N ARG A 530 -11.27 -15.80 25.10
CA ARG A 530 -11.35 -15.59 26.55
C ARG A 530 -12.02 -16.74 27.29
N TYR A 531 -13.07 -17.29 26.72
CA TYR A 531 -13.90 -18.29 27.42
C TYR A 531 -13.56 -19.72 27.08
N LEU A 532 -12.92 -19.96 25.94
CA LEU A 532 -12.49 -21.24 25.40
C LEU A 532 -11.05 -21.13 24.85
N PRO A 533 -10.06 -20.82 25.69
CA PRO A 533 -8.70 -20.55 25.24
C PRO A 533 -8.03 -21.75 24.56
N ASP A 534 -8.46 -22.96 24.89
CA ASP A 534 -7.93 -24.22 24.36
C ASP A 534 -8.72 -24.74 23.14
N ALA A 535 -9.73 -24.00 22.68
CA ALA A 535 -10.51 -24.41 21.51
C ALA A 535 -9.72 -24.18 20.19
N ASP A 536 -10.03 -25.04 19.23
CA ASP A 536 -9.46 -24.89 17.88
C ASP A 536 -9.70 -23.46 17.34
N PRO A 537 -8.68 -22.78 16.83
CA PRO A 537 -8.83 -21.48 16.15
C PRO A 537 -9.89 -21.46 15.05
N ALA A 538 -10.18 -22.61 14.42
CA ALA A 538 -11.22 -22.79 13.41
C ALA A 538 -12.64 -22.72 13.99
N LEU A 539 -12.84 -22.90 15.30
CA LEU A 539 -14.15 -22.98 15.94
C LEU A 539 -15.09 -21.83 15.53
N PHE A 540 -14.57 -20.59 15.49
CA PHE A 540 -15.36 -19.44 15.10
C PHE A 540 -15.91 -19.58 13.67
N ASN A 541 -15.09 -20.06 12.75
CA ASN A 541 -15.45 -20.20 11.36
C ASN A 541 -16.43 -21.37 11.16
N ASP A 542 -16.22 -22.47 11.84
CA ASP A 542 -17.07 -23.66 11.79
C ASP A 542 -18.48 -23.35 12.32
N LEU A 543 -18.56 -22.47 13.34
CA LEU A 543 -19.84 -21.94 13.81
C LEU A 543 -20.59 -21.12 12.77
N LEU A 544 -19.96 -20.61 11.73
CA LEU A 544 -20.60 -19.82 10.64
C LEU A 544 -21.03 -20.67 9.45
N CYS A 545 -20.71 -21.98 9.40
CA CYS A 545 -21.10 -22.87 8.31
C CYS A 545 -22.62 -23.14 8.28
N GLY A 546 -23.13 -23.57 7.11
CA GLY A 546 -24.48 -24.13 6.94
C GLY A 546 -25.61 -23.10 6.94
N ASP A 547 -25.41 -21.90 6.35
CA ASP A 547 -26.50 -20.96 6.10
C ASP A 547 -27.11 -21.18 4.71
N GLU A 548 -28.29 -21.83 4.69
CA GLU A 548 -29.00 -22.21 3.45
C GLU A 548 -29.61 -21.02 2.69
N GLU A 549 -29.86 -19.88 3.36
CA GLU A 549 -30.45 -18.69 2.75
C GLU A 549 -29.41 -17.77 2.10
N ASN A 550 -28.15 -18.17 2.08
CA ASN A 550 -27.07 -17.44 1.44
C ASN A 550 -27.09 -17.67 -0.09
N ARG A 551 -27.24 -16.62 -0.90
CA ARG A 551 -27.30 -16.70 -2.38
C ARG A 551 -26.01 -17.29 -2.98
N SER A 552 -24.84 -17.06 -2.42
CA SER A 552 -23.60 -17.68 -2.89
C SER A 552 -23.64 -19.21 -2.74
N SER A 553 -24.20 -19.71 -1.63
CA SER A 553 -24.46 -21.13 -1.44
C SER A 553 -25.50 -21.66 -2.44
N ALA A 554 -26.56 -20.91 -2.69
CA ALA A 554 -27.60 -21.29 -3.65
C ALA A 554 -27.06 -21.43 -5.09
N ILE A 555 -26.13 -20.57 -5.50
CA ILE A 555 -25.46 -20.65 -6.80
C ILE A 555 -24.67 -21.96 -6.92
N LEU A 556 -23.83 -22.25 -5.90
CA LEU A 556 -23.06 -23.47 -5.86
C LEU A 556 -23.95 -24.72 -5.90
N MET A 557 -24.99 -24.75 -5.05
CA MET A 557 -25.94 -25.89 -5.03
C MET A 557 -26.65 -26.07 -6.37
N SER A 558 -26.96 -24.96 -7.07
CA SER A 558 -27.53 -25.00 -8.43
C SER A 558 -26.53 -25.55 -9.46
N LEU A 559 -25.25 -25.17 -9.37
CA LEU A 559 -24.20 -25.72 -10.25
C LEU A 559 -23.97 -27.22 -10.02
N VAL A 560 -23.89 -27.63 -8.74
CA VAL A 560 -23.76 -29.04 -8.38
C VAL A 560 -24.98 -29.85 -8.83
N ALA A 561 -26.20 -29.32 -8.70
CA ALA A 561 -27.41 -29.96 -9.20
C ALA A 561 -27.42 -30.13 -10.72
N LEU A 562 -26.87 -29.15 -11.46
CA LEU A 562 -26.62 -29.31 -12.90
C LEU A 562 -25.60 -30.42 -13.17
N GLY A 563 -24.51 -30.47 -12.39
CA GLY A 563 -23.53 -31.55 -12.49
C GLY A 563 -24.11 -32.94 -12.21
N GLU A 564 -24.98 -33.08 -11.21
CA GLU A 564 -25.73 -34.33 -10.96
C GLU A 564 -26.57 -34.74 -12.16
N GLN A 565 -27.30 -33.77 -12.77
CA GLN A 565 -28.11 -34.04 -13.95
C GLN A 565 -27.26 -34.42 -15.17
N VAL A 566 -26.15 -33.75 -15.40
CA VAL A 566 -25.17 -34.08 -16.46
C VAL A 566 -24.61 -35.49 -16.23
N ARG A 567 -24.20 -35.83 -15.03
CA ARG A 567 -23.68 -37.17 -14.67
C ARG A 567 -24.71 -38.28 -14.88
N ALA A 568 -25.95 -38.02 -14.51
CA ALA A 568 -27.04 -38.97 -14.67
C ALA A 568 -27.51 -39.13 -16.14
N HIS A 569 -27.13 -38.21 -17.03
CA HIS A 569 -27.60 -38.24 -18.41
C HIS A 569 -26.81 -39.23 -19.27
N PRO A 570 -27.46 -40.27 -19.86
CA PRO A 570 -26.78 -41.43 -20.45
C PRO A 570 -25.88 -41.11 -21.66
N THR A 571 -26.22 -40.05 -22.37
CA THR A 571 -25.53 -39.66 -23.62
C THR A 571 -24.54 -38.53 -23.35
N LEU A 572 -24.93 -37.48 -22.59
CA LEU A 572 -24.12 -36.30 -22.38
C LEU A 572 -22.88 -36.60 -21.52
N SER A 573 -23.00 -37.47 -20.52
CA SER A 573 -21.89 -37.92 -19.67
C SER A 573 -20.78 -38.65 -20.42
N ARG A 574 -21.04 -39.22 -21.59
CA ARG A 574 -20.10 -39.98 -22.40
C ARG A 574 -19.50 -39.19 -23.56
N ARG A 575 -20.05 -38.01 -23.88
CA ARG A 575 -19.53 -37.15 -24.95
C ARG A 575 -18.23 -36.48 -24.54
N GLN A 576 -17.20 -36.57 -25.42
CA GLN A 576 -15.88 -35.97 -25.21
C GLN A 576 -15.68 -34.70 -26.06
N GLU A 577 -16.70 -34.25 -26.75
CA GLU A 577 -16.66 -33.02 -27.54
C GLU A 577 -16.53 -31.77 -26.67
N ASP A 578 -15.99 -30.69 -27.26
CA ASP A 578 -15.88 -29.39 -26.61
C ASP A 578 -17.31 -28.85 -26.26
N GLU A 579 -17.42 -28.19 -25.16
CA GLU A 579 -18.67 -27.59 -24.69
C GLU A 579 -19.20 -26.54 -25.65
N GLN A 580 -18.34 -25.87 -26.41
CA GLN A 580 -18.74 -24.92 -27.44
C GLN A 580 -19.52 -25.60 -28.57
N ASP A 581 -19.19 -26.86 -28.91
CA ASP A 581 -19.90 -27.66 -29.90
C ASP A 581 -21.15 -28.32 -29.32
N LEU A 582 -21.12 -28.68 -28.04
CA LEU A 582 -22.23 -29.33 -27.35
C LEU A 582 -23.35 -28.35 -26.96
N TRP A 583 -23.04 -27.07 -26.67
CA TRP A 583 -24.03 -26.11 -26.26
C TRP A 583 -25.16 -25.89 -27.27
N PRO A 584 -24.91 -25.73 -28.58
CA PRO A 584 -25.97 -25.66 -29.61
C PRO A 584 -26.88 -26.89 -29.64
N ALA A 585 -26.32 -28.08 -29.39
CA ALA A 585 -27.10 -29.32 -29.32
C ALA A 585 -28.02 -29.31 -28.07
N LEU A 586 -27.54 -28.83 -26.93
CA LEU A 586 -28.34 -28.66 -25.74
C LEU A 586 -29.46 -27.65 -25.97
N GLU A 587 -29.21 -26.53 -26.63
CA GLU A 587 -30.22 -25.51 -26.97
C GLU A 587 -31.35 -26.03 -27.90
N ARG A 588 -30.98 -26.92 -28.80
CA ARG A 588 -31.99 -27.62 -29.67
C ARG A 588 -32.79 -28.70 -28.93
N GLY A 589 -32.45 -28.91 -27.64
CA GLY A 589 -33.15 -29.90 -26.81
C GLY A 589 -32.77 -31.36 -27.08
N GLU A 590 -31.63 -31.64 -27.77
CA GLU A 590 -31.15 -33.00 -28.08
C GLU A 590 -30.94 -33.86 -26.82
N PHE A 591 -30.69 -33.22 -25.67
CA PHE A 591 -30.52 -33.88 -24.36
C PHE A 591 -31.78 -33.80 -23.47
N GLY A 592 -32.93 -33.46 -24.05
CA GLY A 592 -34.23 -33.39 -23.38
C GLY A 592 -34.53 -32.02 -22.72
N GLU A 593 -35.81 -31.66 -22.81
CA GLU A 593 -36.32 -30.38 -22.31
C GLU A 593 -36.07 -30.16 -20.81
N PRO A 594 -36.14 -31.15 -19.90
CA PRO A 594 -35.91 -30.92 -18.48
C PRO A 594 -34.49 -30.41 -18.17
N LEU A 595 -33.47 -30.96 -18.85
CA LEU A 595 -32.08 -30.54 -18.70
C LEU A 595 -31.89 -29.12 -19.24
N LEU A 596 -32.38 -28.84 -20.45
CA LEU A 596 -32.36 -27.50 -21.03
C LEU A 596 -32.99 -26.47 -20.11
N GLN A 597 -34.14 -26.76 -19.52
CA GLN A 597 -34.82 -25.88 -18.60
C GLN A 597 -34.06 -25.67 -17.28
N ALA A 598 -33.31 -26.67 -16.81
CA ALA A 598 -32.43 -26.51 -15.65
C ALA A 598 -31.29 -25.53 -15.95
N PHE A 599 -30.62 -25.65 -17.10
CA PHE A 599 -29.61 -24.72 -17.54
C PHE A 599 -30.15 -23.28 -17.74
N ARG A 600 -31.29 -23.16 -18.41
CA ARG A 600 -31.98 -21.86 -18.59
C ARG A 600 -32.37 -21.20 -17.27
N ARG A 601 -32.87 -21.96 -16.29
CA ARG A 601 -33.17 -21.43 -14.95
C ARG A 601 -31.92 -20.94 -14.25
N HIS A 602 -30.80 -21.67 -14.32
CA HIS A 602 -29.56 -21.22 -13.74
C HIS A 602 -29.07 -19.92 -14.40
N LEU A 603 -29.05 -19.84 -15.71
CA LEU A 603 -28.67 -18.62 -16.44
C LEU A 603 -29.61 -17.45 -16.12
N HIS A 604 -30.91 -17.69 -15.99
CA HIS A 604 -31.91 -16.66 -15.65
C HIS A 604 -31.62 -16.07 -14.27
N HIS A 605 -31.35 -16.89 -13.26
CA HIS A 605 -31.15 -16.43 -11.89
C HIS A 605 -29.71 -16.02 -11.58
N TYR A 606 -28.73 -16.68 -12.16
CA TYR A 606 -27.31 -16.57 -11.76
C TYR A 606 -26.35 -16.25 -12.90
N GLY A 607 -26.86 -16.03 -14.13
CA GLY A 607 -26.04 -15.85 -15.31
C GLY A 607 -25.17 -14.59 -15.32
N ASP A 608 -25.41 -13.63 -14.43
CA ASP A 608 -24.58 -12.44 -14.25
C ASP A 608 -23.32 -12.72 -13.40
N ARG A 609 -23.27 -13.88 -12.74
CA ARG A 609 -22.07 -14.36 -12.07
C ARG A 609 -21.08 -14.91 -13.08
N GLY A 610 -19.83 -14.53 -12.94
CA GLY A 610 -18.73 -14.97 -13.78
C GLY A 610 -17.37 -14.76 -13.12
N LEU A 611 -16.33 -15.06 -13.87
CA LEU A 611 -14.97 -14.68 -13.49
C LEU A 611 -14.86 -13.14 -13.54
N GLN A 612 -14.32 -12.52 -12.50
CA GLN A 612 -14.14 -11.07 -12.44
C GLN A 612 -15.43 -10.27 -12.74
N GLU A 613 -16.54 -10.70 -12.16
CA GLU A 613 -17.92 -10.28 -12.45
C GLU A 613 -18.21 -8.77 -12.41
N LEU A 614 -17.34 -7.98 -11.82
CA LEU A 614 -17.46 -6.52 -11.77
C LEU A 614 -16.71 -5.81 -12.90
N LYS A 615 -15.97 -6.55 -13.73
CA LYS A 615 -15.27 -5.98 -14.88
C LYS A 615 -16.16 -6.08 -16.12
N MET A 616 -16.55 -4.92 -16.66
CA MET A 616 -17.48 -4.82 -17.80
C MET A 616 -16.94 -5.52 -19.06
N GLU A 617 -15.63 -5.55 -19.24
CA GLU A 617 -14.97 -6.22 -20.36
C GLU A 617 -14.98 -7.73 -20.26
N GLN A 618 -15.23 -8.31 -19.10
CA GLN A 618 -15.28 -9.75 -18.92
C GLN A 618 -16.67 -10.31 -19.26
N PRO A 619 -16.75 -11.38 -20.06
CA PRO A 619 -18.04 -11.98 -20.42
C PRO A 619 -18.67 -12.66 -19.19
N SER A 620 -19.98 -12.52 -19.06
CA SER A 620 -20.78 -13.24 -18.08
C SER A 620 -21.12 -14.65 -18.56
N LEU A 621 -21.67 -15.50 -17.69
CA LEU A 621 -22.23 -16.80 -18.11
C LEU A 621 -23.39 -16.66 -19.11
N ARG A 622 -24.06 -15.50 -19.15
CA ARG A 622 -25.09 -15.23 -20.19
C ARG A 622 -24.46 -15.04 -21.56
N ASP A 623 -23.28 -14.42 -21.61
CA ASP A 623 -22.56 -14.17 -22.87
C ASP A 623 -21.87 -15.44 -23.39
N THR A 624 -21.44 -16.31 -22.47
CA THR A 624 -20.73 -17.56 -22.80
C THR A 624 -21.36 -18.76 -22.09
N PRO A 625 -22.57 -19.14 -22.45
CA PRO A 625 -23.30 -20.18 -21.74
C PRO A 625 -22.68 -21.59 -21.87
N ALA A 626 -21.86 -21.85 -22.88
CA ALA A 626 -21.05 -23.06 -22.97
C ALA A 626 -20.11 -23.23 -21.73
N THR A 627 -19.65 -22.15 -21.16
CA THR A 627 -18.87 -22.17 -19.91
C THR A 627 -19.67 -22.74 -18.73
N LEU A 628 -20.98 -22.52 -18.69
CA LEU A 628 -21.84 -23.14 -17.68
C LEU A 628 -21.90 -24.65 -17.84
N LEU A 629 -21.97 -25.14 -19.08
CA LEU A 629 -21.95 -26.59 -19.35
C LEU A 629 -20.60 -27.20 -18.91
N ARG A 630 -19.50 -26.54 -19.20
CA ARG A 630 -18.17 -26.95 -18.74
C ARG A 630 -18.10 -27.03 -17.21
N LEU A 631 -18.57 -26.02 -16.50
CA LEU A 631 -18.62 -26.04 -15.04
C LEU A 631 -19.49 -27.20 -14.53
N ALA A 632 -20.67 -27.44 -15.13
CA ALA A 632 -21.52 -28.53 -14.71
C ALA A 632 -20.87 -29.91 -14.94
N ARG A 633 -20.12 -30.10 -16.03
CA ARG A 633 -19.34 -31.31 -16.29
C ARG A 633 -18.25 -31.51 -15.25
N HIS A 634 -17.54 -30.46 -14.89
CA HIS A 634 -16.51 -30.51 -13.86
C HIS A 634 -17.06 -30.98 -12.50
N TYR A 635 -18.23 -30.45 -12.09
CA TYR A 635 -18.89 -30.92 -10.87
C TYR A 635 -19.43 -32.35 -11.00
N ALA A 636 -19.83 -32.76 -12.19
CA ALA A 636 -20.23 -34.15 -12.46
C ALA A 636 -19.05 -35.11 -12.27
N ASP A 637 -17.88 -34.76 -12.82
CA ASP A 637 -16.65 -35.55 -12.76
C ASP A 637 -16.08 -35.62 -11.32
N ALA A 638 -16.18 -34.52 -10.58
CA ALA A 638 -15.80 -34.47 -9.16
C ALA A 638 -16.71 -35.29 -8.25
N GLY A 639 -17.80 -35.88 -8.78
CA GLY A 639 -18.70 -36.72 -8.00
C GLY A 639 -19.49 -36.00 -6.90
N LEU A 640 -19.52 -34.68 -6.90
CA LEU A 640 -20.20 -33.89 -5.89
C LEU A 640 -21.71 -34.05 -5.95
N SER A 641 -22.38 -33.94 -4.80
CA SER A 641 -23.82 -33.95 -4.70
C SER A 641 -24.34 -32.87 -3.76
N VAL A 642 -25.51 -32.35 -4.05
CA VAL A 642 -26.18 -31.33 -3.24
C VAL A 642 -26.36 -31.83 -1.78
N ASP A 643 -26.87 -33.06 -1.62
CA ASP A 643 -27.10 -33.66 -0.31
C ASP A 643 -25.79 -33.97 0.42
N GLY A 644 -24.72 -34.31 -0.32
CA GLY A 644 -23.38 -34.52 0.27
C GLY A 644 -22.84 -33.25 0.88
N LEU A 645 -22.86 -32.16 0.13
CA LEU A 645 -22.37 -30.85 0.59
C LEU A 645 -23.17 -30.32 1.75
N ARG A 646 -24.52 -30.42 1.71
CA ARG A 646 -25.37 -30.02 2.82
C ARG A 646 -25.06 -30.80 4.10
N ARG A 647 -24.92 -32.12 4.01
CA ARG A 647 -24.55 -32.94 5.17
C ARG A 647 -23.20 -32.58 5.74
N GLN A 648 -22.23 -32.30 4.90
CA GLN A 648 -20.89 -31.87 5.32
C GLN A 648 -20.95 -30.55 6.07
N GLU A 649 -21.58 -29.53 5.50
CA GLU A 649 -21.72 -28.19 6.13
C GLU A 649 -22.47 -28.27 7.48
N GLN A 650 -23.55 -29.02 7.52
CA GLN A 650 -24.33 -29.23 8.75
C GLN A 650 -23.53 -30.00 9.80
N GLY A 651 -22.72 -30.99 9.39
CA GLY A 651 -21.86 -31.76 10.28
C GLY A 651 -20.79 -30.89 10.94
N ILE A 652 -20.11 -30.05 10.15
CA ILE A 652 -19.11 -29.08 10.65
C ILE A 652 -19.74 -28.16 11.71
N ARG A 653 -20.88 -27.55 11.35
CA ARG A 653 -21.60 -26.66 12.27
C ARG A 653 -22.02 -27.34 13.55
N GLN A 654 -22.65 -28.52 13.48
CA GLN A 654 -23.10 -29.26 14.67
C GLN A 654 -21.94 -29.69 15.55
N ALA A 655 -20.80 -30.03 14.99
CA ALA A 655 -19.58 -30.31 15.75
C ALA A 655 -19.12 -29.07 16.52
N ALA A 656 -19.05 -27.92 15.85
CA ALA A 656 -18.67 -26.65 16.46
C ALA A 656 -19.64 -26.19 17.56
N GLU A 657 -20.95 -26.33 17.35
CA GLU A 657 -21.99 -26.01 18.34
C GLU A 657 -21.85 -26.92 19.57
N ARG A 658 -21.52 -28.21 19.39
CA ARG A 658 -21.25 -29.14 20.52
C ARG A 658 -20.03 -28.73 21.34
N VAL A 659 -18.95 -28.26 20.69
CA VAL A 659 -17.77 -27.76 21.42
C VAL A 659 -18.15 -26.54 22.27
N LEU A 660 -18.97 -25.63 21.72
CA LEU A 660 -19.46 -24.46 22.46
C LEU A 660 -20.33 -24.84 23.64
N GLU A 661 -21.24 -25.82 23.46
CA GLU A 661 -22.13 -26.35 24.52
C GLU A 661 -21.36 -27.06 25.64
N GLN A 662 -20.43 -27.92 25.29
CA GLN A 662 -19.60 -28.68 26.26
C GLN A 662 -18.67 -27.77 27.04
N GLY A 663 -18.05 -26.79 26.39
CA GLY A 663 -17.11 -25.90 27.04
C GLY A 663 -17.74 -24.85 27.96
N LEU A 664 -18.96 -24.39 27.64
CA LEU A 664 -19.61 -23.29 28.40
C LEU A 664 -20.83 -23.75 29.23
N GLY A 665 -21.41 -24.87 28.89
CA GLY A 665 -22.68 -25.34 29.46
C GLY A 665 -23.90 -24.58 28.89
N GLN A 666 -24.90 -25.33 28.42
CA GLN A 666 -26.09 -24.78 27.71
C GLN A 666 -26.89 -23.77 28.56
N ALA A 667 -26.95 -23.95 29.88
CA ALA A 667 -27.66 -23.06 30.78
C ALA A 667 -26.92 -21.75 31.09
N SER A 668 -25.62 -21.68 30.76
CA SER A 668 -24.74 -20.55 31.08
C SER A 668 -25.15 -19.29 30.29
N TRP A 669 -25.11 -18.14 30.94
CA TRP A 669 -25.31 -16.86 30.26
C TRP A 669 -24.22 -16.59 29.19
N ARG A 670 -23.00 -17.12 29.36
CA ARG A 670 -21.91 -17.02 28.40
C ARG A 670 -22.24 -17.74 27.09
N PHE A 671 -22.77 -18.97 27.23
CA PHE A 671 -23.27 -19.74 26.08
C PHE A 671 -24.38 -18.99 25.35
N LYS A 672 -25.41 -18.50 26.08
CA LYS A 672 -26.53 -17.76 25.46
C LYS A 672 -26.08 -16.49 24.76
N LEU A 673 -25.17 -15.73 25.36
CA LEU A 673 -24.60 -14.53 24.74
C LEU A 673 -23.84 -14.86 23.45
N LEU A 674 -22.93 -15.85 23.50
CA LEU A 674 -22.16 -16.25 22.34
C LEU A 674 -23.04 -16.83 21.24
N ALA A 675 -23.98 -17.69 21.54
CA ALA A 675 -24.92 -18.25 20.57
C ALA A 675 -25.75 -17.14 19.88
N TRP A 676 -26.22 -16.15 20.65
CA TRP A 676 -26.91 -14.97 20.10
C TRP A 676 -26.00 -14.14 19.18
N LEU A 677 -24.76 -13.85 19.61
CA LEU A 677 -23.80 -13.10 18.81
C LEU A 677 -23.42 -13.84 17.52
N VAL A 678 -23.17 -15.15 17.58
CA VAL A 678 -22.91 -16.00 16.42
C VAL A 678 -24.10 -15.97 15.45
N GLY A 679 -25.33 -16.04 15.96
CA GLY A 679 -26.56 -15.88 15.17
C GLY A 679 -26.59 -14.53 14.44
N LYS A 680 -26.17 -13.43 15.11
CA LYS A 680 -26.07 -12.11 14.48
C LYS A 680 -24.97 -12.05 13.41
N VAL A 681 -23.81 -12.63 13.66
CA VAL A 681 -22.72 -12.70 12.68
C VAL A 681 -23.17 -13.46 11.44
N ARG A 682 -23.86 -14.61 11.58
CA ARG A 682 -24.44 -15.37 10.47
C ARG A 682 -25.41 -14.50 9.65
N LEU A 683 -26.31 -13.81 10.31
CA LEU A 683 -27.31 -12.93 9.66
C LEU A 683 -26.61 -11.80 8.87
N TYR A 684 -25.61 -11.13 9.46
CA TYR A 684 -24.90 -10.05 8.81
C TYR A 684 -24.02 -10.56 7.66
N ALA A 685 -23.42 -11.73 7.79
CA ALA A 685 -22.69 -12.40 6.71
C ALA A 685 -23.60 -12.74 5.53
N ARG A 686 -24.80 -13.28 5.79
CA ARG A 686 -25.82 -13.53 4.76
C ARG A 686 -26.21 -12.25 4.02
N TYR A 687 -26.52 -11.18 4.72
CA TYR A 687 -26.84 -9.88 4.10
C TYR A 687 -25.69 -9.33 3.26
N ARG A 688 -24.45 -9.50 3.72
CA ARG A 688 -23.27 -9.13 2.92
C ARG A 688 -23.18 -9.91 1.63
N GLU A 689 -23.29 -11.23 1.69
CA GLU A 689 -23.22 -12.08 0.49
C GLU A 689 -24.38 -11.81 -0.47
N ASN A 690 -25.59 -11.65 0.04
CA ASN A 690 -26.76 -11.32 -0.77
C ASN A 690 -26.63 -9.95 -1.44
N SER A 691 -26.11 -8.94 -0.74
CA SER A 691 -25.86 -7.61 -1.33
C SER A 691 -24.73 -7.62 -2.35
N ARG A 692 -23.69 -8.45 -2.16
CA ARG A 692 -22.66 -8.68 -3.18
C ARG A 692 -23.24 -9.28 -4.45
N TYR A 693 -24.17 -10.23 -4.31
CA TYR A 693 -24.89 -10.76 -5.45
C TYR A 693 -25.72 -9.69 -6.17
N CYS A 694 -26.45 -8.84 -5.44
CA CYS A 694 -27.18 -7.70 -6.03
C CYS A 694 -26.26 -6.77 -6.83
N ARG A 695 -25.00 -6.58 -6.35
CA ARG A 695 -23.98 -5.81 -7.09
C ARG A 695 -23.62 -6.47 -8.42
N SER A 696 -23.44 -7.78 -8.43
CA SER A 696 -23.17 -8.52 -9.67
C SER A 696 -24.31 -8.41 -10.67
N GLU A 697 -25.58 -8.48 -10.22
CA GLU A 697 -26.76 -8.25 -11.07
C GLU A 697 -26.78 -6.82 -11.66
N LEU A 698 -26.43 -5.79 -10.87
CA LEU A 698 -26.35 -4.42 -11.35
C LEU A 698 -25.28 -4.26 -12.44
N PHE A 699 -24.08 -4.81 -12.18
CA PHE A 699 -22.97 -4.75 -13.12
C PHE A 699 -23.27 -5.56 -14.39
N GLY A 700 -23.88 -6.73 -14.26
CA GLY A 700 -24.33 -7.55 -15.39
C GLY A 700 -25.38 -6.85 -16.25
N TYR A 701 -26.38 -6.22 -15.64
CA TYR A 701 -27.37 -5.40 -16.35
C TYR A 701 -26.73 -4.21 -17.07
N ALA A 702 -25.84 -3.49 -16.38
CA ALA A 702 -25.11 -2.36 -16.96
C ALA A 702 -24.24 -2.81 -18.15
N ARG A 703 -23.52 -3.94 -18.02
CA ARG A 703 -22.76 -4.53 -19.12
C ARG A 703 -23.64 -4.82 -20.34
N ALA A 704 -24.77 -5.49 -20.13
CA ALA A 704 -25.72 -5.80 -21.22
C ALA A 704 -26.25 -4.53 -21.89
N LEU A 705 -26.54 -3.49 -21.13
CA LEU A 705 -26.92 -2.17 -21.63
C LEU A 705 -25.81 -1.56 -22.50
N PHE A 706 -24.59 -1.47 -21.98
CA PHE A 706 -23.46 -0.86 -22.71
C PHE A 706 -23.15 -1.64 -23.99
N GLN A 707 -23.16 -2.96 -23.95
CA GLN A 707 -22.96 -3.78 -25.13
C GLN A 707 -24.10 -3.62 -26.15
N SER A 708 -25.35 -3.46 -25.69
CA SER A 708 -26.48 -3.15 -26.55
C SER A 708 -26.32 -1.80 -27.25
N LEU A 709 -25.86 -0.77 -26.55
CA LEU A 709 -25.51 0.54 -27.14
C LEU A 709 -24.35 0.40 -28.12
N GLY A 710 -23.36 -0.43 -27.81
CA GLY A 710 -22.25 -0.73 -28.71
C GLY A 710 -22.70 -1.37 -30.02
N LYS A 711 -23.66 -2.29 -29.96
CA LYS A 711 -24.29 -2.88 -31.18
C LYS A 711 -24.98 -1.81 -32.03
N ASP A 712 -25.63 -0.83 -31.42
CA ASP A 712 -26.23 0.28 -32.14
C ASP A 712 -25.17 1.16 -32.80
N LEU A 713 -24.09 1.52 -32.08
CA LEU A 713 -22.98 2.31 -32.63
C LEU A 713 -22.22 1.58 -33.73
N ALA A 714 -22.04 0.27 -33.61
CA ALA A 714 -21.45 -0.55 -34.68
C ALA A 714 -22.33 -0.60 -35.93
N ARG A 715 -23.64 -0.76 -35.78
CA ARG A 715 -24.60 -0.70 -36.91
C ARG A 715 -24.62 0.67 -37.60
N GLN A 716 -24.37 1.74 -36.88
CA GLN A 716 -24.25 3.09 -37.41
C GLN A 716 -22.86 3.41 -38.01
N GLY A 717 -21.89 2.51 -37.91
CA GLY A 717 -20.53 2.72 -38.40
C GLY A 717 -19.69 3.67 -37.55
N VAL A 718 -20.16 4.00 -36.34
CA VAL A 718 -19.43 4.85 -35.38
C VAL A 718 -18.33 4.05 -34.66
N LEU A 719 -18.60 2.79 -34.36
CA LEU A 719 -17.65 1.83 -33.84
C LEU A 719 -17.46 0.67 -34.82
N ARG A 720 -16.30 0.02 -34.81
CA ARG A 720 -16.02 -1.18 -35.62
C ARG A 720 -16.65 -2.43 -35.03
N SER A 721 -16.63 -2.53 -33.71
CA SER A 721 -17.19 -3.64 -32.95
C SER A 721 -18.06 -3.12 -31.81
N ALA A 722 -19.05 -3.93 -31.42
CA ALA A 722 -19.86 -3.63 -30.23
C ALA A 722 -19.01 -3.57 -28.96
N ASP A 723 -17.93 -4.34 -28.89
CA ASP A 723 -17.07 -4.44 -27.72
C ASP A 723 -16.10 -3.25 -27.58
N ASP A 724 -16.01 -2.41 -28.61
CA ASP A 724 -15.23 -1.15 -28.53
C ASP A 724 -15.75 -0.21 -27.44
N VAL A 725 -17.00 -0.37 -27.03
CA VAL A 725 -17.59 0.40 -25.92
C VAL A 725 -16.87 0.22 -24.60
N PHE A 726 -16.24 -0.92 -24.36
CA PHE A 726 -15.52 -1.15 -23.10
C PHE A 726 -14.33 -0.21 -22.92
N HIS A 727 -13.80 0.33 -24.01
CA HIS A 727 -12.72 1.31 -24.00
C HIS A 727 -13.19 2.78 -23.93
N LEU A 728 -14.50 3.02 -23.92
CA LEU A 728 -15.10 4.34 -23.69
C LEU A 728 -15.49 4.51 -22.23
N THR A 729 -15.65 5.74 -21.78
CA THR A 729 -16.26 6.00 -20.48
C THR A 729 -17.78 5.97 -20.59
N ARG A 730 -18.43 5.77 -19.45
CA ARG A 730 -19.90 5.84 -19.38
C ARG A 730 -20.43 7.19 -19.88
N GLU A 731 -19.77 8.26 -19.51
CA GLU A 731 -20.15 9.63 -19.88
C GLU A 731 -20.01 9.89 -21.37
N GLU A 732 -18.96 9.39 -22.01
CA GLU A 732 -18.76 9.48 -23.46
C GLU A 732 -19.83 8.71 -24.21
N LEU A 733 -20.15 7.49 -23.73
CA LEU A 733 -21.15 6.63 -24.34
C LEU A 733 -22.56 7.22 -24.26
N PHE A 734 -22.97 7.65 -23.08
CA PHE A 734 -24.28 8.27 -22.87
C PHE A 734 -24.35 9.63 -23.59
N GLY A 735 -23.30 10.45 -23.43
CA GLY A 735 -23.23 11.78 -24.04
C GLY A 735 -23.34 11.78 -25.57
N TYR A 736 -22.90 10.71 -26.24
CA TYR A 736 -23.08 10.56 -27.68
C TYR A 736 -24.57 10.53 -28.06
N PHE A 737 -25.38 9.73 -27.36
CA PHE A 737 -26.81 9.60 -27.63
C PHE A 737 -27.65 10.78 -27.09
N GLU A 738 -27.20 11.40 -26.00
CA GLU A 738 -27.88 12.53 -25.35
C GLU A 738 -27.48 13.89 -25.95
N GLY A 739 -26.46 13.92 -26.85
CA GLY A 739 -25.99 15.15 -27.48
C GLY A 739 -25.11 16.01 -26.56
N THR A 740 -24.56 15.44 -25.47
CA THR A 740 -23.66 16.10 -24.51
C THR A 740 -22.22 15.67 -24.67
N GLY A 741 -21.91 14.79 -25.62
CA GLY A 741 -20.56 14.31 -25.91
C GLY A 741 -19.68 15.39 -26.52
N SER A 742 -18.42 15.43 -26.13
CA SER A 742 -17.41 16.40 -26.60
C SER A 742 -16.84 16.03 -27.98
N THR A 743 -17.06 14.83 -28.47
CA THR A 743 -16.56 14.35 -29.78
C THR A 743 -17.47 13.28 -30.37
N PRO A 744 -17.70 13.29 -31.69
CA PRO A 744 -18.34 12.18 -32.38
C PRO A 744 -17.35 11.06 -32.76
N ALA A 745 -16.04 11.27 -32.62
CA ALA A 745 -14.99 10.35 -33.04
C ALA A 745 -14.69 9.29 -31.97
N LEU A 746 -15.71 8.53 -31.51
CA LEU A 746 -15.58 7.55 -30.44
C LEU A 746 -14.61 6.42 -30.77
N GLN A 747 -14.49 6.02 -32.05
CA GLN A 747 -13.55 4.96 -32.46
C GLN A 747 -12.10 5.32 -32.14
N GLY A 748 -11.69 6.56 -32.39
CA GLY A 748 -10.32 7.01 -32.13
C GLY A 748 -9.97 6.96 -30.62
N LEU A 749 -10.93 7.30 -29.76
CA LEU A 749 -10.78 7.17 -28.31
C LEU A 749 -10.66 5.69 -27.90
N ALA A 750 -11.55 4.83 -28.44
CA ALA A 750 -11.53 3.40 -28.15
C ALA A 750 -10.20 2.76 -28.60
N ASP A 751 -9.68 3.09 -29.78
CA ASP A 751 -8.41 2.57 -30.30
C ASP A 751 -7.22 2.95 -29.40
N THR A 752 -7.13 4.22 -29.00
CA THR A 752 -6.07 4.72 -28.14
C THR A 752 -6.07 3.99 -26.79
N ARG A 753 -7.25 3.81 -26.19
CA ARG A 753 -7.38 3.17 -24.88
C ARG A 753 -7.25 1.65 -24.96
N ARG A 754 -7.62 1.05 -26.09
CA ARG A 754 -7.38 -0.38 -26.35
C ARG A 754 -5.88 -0.66 -26.40
N ALA A 755 -5.12 0.16 -27.11
CA ALA A 755 -3.68 0.02 -27.19
C ALA A 755 -3.03 0.15 -25.80
N ALA A 756 -3.52 1.06 -24.94
CA ALA A 756 -3.07 1.19 -23.56
C ALA A 756 -3.50 -0.01 -22.67
N PHE A 757 -4.67 -0.60 -22.91
CA PHE A 757 -5.14 -1.79 -22.19
C PHE A 757 -4.33 -3.04 -22.56
N GLU A 758 -4.01 -3.23 -23.84
CA GLU A 758 -3.19 -4.35 -24.36
C GLU A 758 -1.72 -4.24 -23.95
N ARG A 759 -1.23 -3.02 -23.76
CA ARG A 759 0.13 -2.70 -23.29
C ARG A 759 0.08 -1.82 -22.06
N PRO A 760 -0.38 -2.37 -20.95
CA PRO A 760 -0.50 -1.59 -19.73
C PRO A 760 0.89 -1.13 -19.24
N GLY A 761 0.93 0.01 -18.60
CA GLY A 761 2.12 0.47 -17.90
C GLY A 761 2.60 -0.52 -16.85
N GLU A 762 3.81 -0.31 -16.37
CA GLU A 762 4.41 -1.15 -15.32
C GLU A 762 3.46 -1.30 -14.12
N GLU A 763 3.47 -2.47 -13.50
CA GLU A 763 2.66 -2.72 -12.30
C GLU A 763 3.22 -1.89 -11.15
N LEU A 764 2.41 -0.97 -10.65
CA LEU A 764 2.75 -0.13 -9.51
C LEU A 764 2.69 -0.93 -8.20
N PRO A 765 3.41 -0.52 -7.14
CA PRO A 765 3.30 -1.13 -5.82
C PRO A 765 1.86 -1.16 -5.30
N MET A 766 1.56 -2.10 -4.39
CA MET A 766 0.23 -2.20 -3.77
C MET A 766 -0.14 -0.96 -2.97
N ALA A 767 0.84 -0.29 -2.35
CA ALA A 767 0.68 0.98 -1.66
C ALA A 767 1.86 1.89 -1.96
N PHE A 768 1.62 3.17 -2.23
CA PHE A 768 2.64 4.16 -2.49
C PHE A 768 2.10 5.59 -2.32
N SER A 769 2.99 6.56 -2.25
CA SER A 769 2.63 7.98 -2.16
C SER A 769 2.98 8.73 -3.44
N THR A 770 2.16 9.72 -3.78
CA THR A 770 2.48 10.74 -4.77
C THR A 770 2.32 12.13 -4.16
N TYR A 771 2.88 13.13 -4.83
CA TYR A 771 2.83 14.51 -4.36
C TYR A 771 2.24 15.38 -5.46
N GLU A 772 1.26 16.22 -5.10
CA GLU A 772 0.53 17.11 -5.98
C GLU A 772 -0.11 16.39 -7.19
N ALA A 773 0.41 16.59 -8.41
CA ALA A 773 -0.15 15.99 -9.61
C ALA A 773 0.26 14.52 -9.78
N VAL A 774 -0.68 13.69 -10.25
CA VAL A 774 -0.45 12.29 -10.60
C VAL A 774 -0.56 12.13 -12.11
N PRO A 775 0.54 12.21 -12.87
CA PRO A 775 0.50 12.00 -14.32
C PRO A 775 0.17 10.54 -14.64
N ALA A 776 -0.53 10.32 -15.75
CA ALA A 776 -0.95 9.00 -16.20
C ALA A 776 0.21 7.99 -16.39
N GLY A 777 1.42 8.50 -16.70
CA GLY A 777 2.63 7.69 -16.86
C GLY A 777 3.55 7.69 -15.64
N LEU A 778 3.00 7.76 -14.44
CA LEU A 778 3.77 7.78 -13.20
C LEU A 778 4.72 6.57 -13.08
N GLN A 779 6.01 6.84 -12.87
CA GLN A 779 6.98 5.83 -12.46
C GLN A 779 7.15 5.90 -10.94
N VAL A 780 7.00 4.75 -10.29
CA VAL A 780 7.24 4.59 -8.85
C VAL A 780 8.39 3.59 -8.70
N ALA A 781 9.40 3.95 -7.92
CA ALA A 781 10.47 3.02 -7.62
C ALA A 781 9.90 1.77 -6.93
N ARG A 782 10.20 0.60 -7.47
CA ARG A 782 9.91 -0.67 -6.81
C ARG A 782 10.91 -0.87 -5.68
N GLU A 783 10.42 -1.09 -4.48
CA GLU A 783 11.17 -1.89 -3.55
C GLU A 783 11.18 -3.33 -4.10
N GLU A 784 12.35 -3.83 -4.41
CA GLU A 784 12.56 -5.27 -4.40
C GLU A 784 12.44 -5.69 -2.93
N THR A 785 11.23 -5.92 -2.47
CA THR A 785 11.00 -6.61 -1.21
C THR A 785 11.61 -7.99 -1.39
N ALA A 786 12.85 -8.13 -0.96
CA ALA A 786 13.41 -9.43 -0.68
C ALA A 786 12.41 -10.09 0.28
N ALA A 787 11.82 -11.20 -0.15
CA ALA A 787 10.98 -12.00 0.73
C ALA A 787 11.84 -12.31 1.95
N VAL A 788 11.41 -11.82 3.11
CA VAL A 788 12.02 -12.18 4.37
C VAL A 788 11.68 -13.66 4.59
N ALA A 789 12.53 -14.54 4.09
CA ALA A 789 12.54 -15.91 4.56
C ALA A 789 12.86 -15.81 6.07
N SER A 790 11.97 -16.31 6.91
CA SER A 790 12.25 -16.45 8.34
C SER A 790 13.47 -17.34 8.52
N GLU A 791 14.14 -17.24 9.68
CA GLU A 791 15.32 -18.06 10.02
C GLU A 791 15.08 -19.57 9.80
N ASP A 792 13.82 -20.01 9.74
CA ASP A 792 13.38 -21.39 9.49
C ASP A 792 13.18 -21.73 7.99
N GLY A 793 13.49 -20.85 7.05
CA GLY A 793 13.28 -21.07 5.60
C GLY A 793 11.81 -21.13 5.15
N ALA A 794 10.83 -20.89 6.04
CA ALA A 794 9.41 -20.90 5.73
C ALA A 794 8.91 -19.50 5.33
N MET A 795 8.16 -19.42 4.24
CA MET A 795 7.41 -18.23 3.86
C MET A 795 6.18 -18.09 4.78
N ARG A 796 5.79 -16.86 5.14
CA ARG A 796 4.66 -16.65 6.06
C ARG A 796 3.62 -15.71 5.46
N GLY A 797 2.37 -16.20 5.42
CA GLY A 797 1.16 -15.45 5.16
C GLY A 797 0.22 -15.49 6.38
N LEU A 798 -1.07 -15.24 6.15
CA LEU A 798 -2.12 -15.41 7.17
C LEU A 798 -2.80 -16.76 6.97
N GLY A 799 -2.75 -17.62 8.00
CA GLY A 799 -3.51 -18.87 8.01
C GLY A 799 -5.01 -18.56 8.01
N SER A 800 -5.75 -19.08 7.04
CA SER A 800 -7.15 -18.68 6.85
C SER A 800 -8.16 -19.84 6.89
N SER A 801 -7.72 -21.07 6.72
CA SER A 801 -8.49 -22.29 6.95
C SER A 801 -7.55 -23.35 7.49
N SER A 802 -7.88 -23.94 8.63
CA SER A 802 -7.01 -24.82 9.41
C SER A 802 -6.68 -26.12 8.68
N GLY A 803 -5.53 -26.68 9.03
CA GLY A 803 -5.01 -27.96 8.52
C GLY A 803 -3.62 -27.82 7.98
N VAL A 804 -2.91 -28.95 7.90
CA VAL A 804 -1.60 -29.08 7.29
C VAL A 804 -1.72 -30.03 6.11
N VAL A 805 -1.22 -29.61 4.95
CA VAL A 805 -1.30 -30.44 3.74
C VAL A 805 -0.03 -30.29 2.91
N ARG A 806 0.40 -31.41 2.33
CA ARG A 806 1.49 -31.50 1.35
C ARG A 806 0.93 -31.78 -0.02
N GLY A 807 1.51 -31.16 -1.03
CA GLY A 807 1.10 -31.36 -2.42
C GLY A 807 1.96 -30.59 -3.41
N ILE A 808 1.65 -30.77 -4.67
CA ILE A 808 2.34 -30.11 -5.76
C ILE A 808 1.73 -28.73 -6.00
N ALA A 809 2.55 -27.70 -5.92
CA ALA A 809 2.14 -26.34 -6.21
C ALA A 809 1.73 -26.19 -7.68
N ARG A 810 0.54 -25.65 -7.92
CA ARG A 810 0.08 -25.25 -9.23
C ARG A 810 -0.14 -23.76 -9.27
N VAL A 811 0.75 -23.05 -9.96
CA VAL A 811 0.66 -21.59 -10.07
C VAL A 811 -0.31 -21.24 -11.19
N VAL A 812 -1.47 -20.70 -10.81
CA VAL A 812 -2.53 -20.32 -11.73
C VAL A 812 -2.69 -18.82 -11.74
N LEU A 813 -2.42 -18.19 -12.88
CA LEU A 813 -2.61 -16.75 -13.06
C LEU A 813 -3.93 -16.44 -13.76
N ASP A 814 -4.43 -17.36 -14.59
CA ASP A 814 -5.71 -17.27 -15.28
C ASP A 814 -6.47 -18.58 -15.12
N PRO A 815 -7.60 -18.58 -14.43
CA PRO A 815 -8.38 -19.79 -14.16
C PRO A 815 -8.98 -20.40 -15.44
N GLN A 816 -9.11 -19.66 -16.53
CA GLN A 816 -9.61 -20.19 -17.79
C GLN A 816 -8.62 -21.14 -18.48
N GLN A 817 -7.33 -20.98 -18.22
CA GLN A 817 -6.26 -21.78 -18.80
C GLN A 817 -5.94 -23.04 -17.96
N ALA A 818 -6.37 -23.09 -16.71
CA ALA A 818 -6.03 -24.14 -15.76
C ALA A 818 -7.08 -25.27 -15.70
N ILE A 819 -7.31 -25.97 -16.81
CA ILE A 819 -8.40 -26.97 -16.94
C ILE A 819 -7.99 -28.39 -16.50
N ALA A 820 -6.71 -28.69 -16.39
CA ALA A 820 -6.25 -30.00 -15.94
C ALA A 820 -5.96 -29.97 -14.43
N SER A 821 -6.93 -30.38 -13.59
CA SER A 821 -6.64 -30.66 -12.19
C SER A 821 -5.80 -31.95 -12.11
N THR A 822 -4.65 -31.86 -11.44
CA THR A 822 -3.87 -33.05 -11.07
C THR A 822 -4.25 -33.46 -9.66
N GLU A 823 -4.31 -34.76 -9.39
CA GLU A 823 -4.41 -35.28 -8.03
C GLU A 823 -3.25 -34.67 -7.18
N ASP A 824 -3.54 -34.27 -5.96
CA ASP A 824 -2.58 -33.68 -5.01
C ASP A 824 -2.17 -32.21 -5.23
N MET A 825 -2.97 -31.43 -5.96
CA MET A 825 -2.68 -30.03 -6.27
C MET A 825 -2.84 -29.10 -5.05
N ILE A 826 -1.85 -28.25 -4.81
CA ILE A 826 -1.99 -27.04 -3.99
C ILE A 826 -2.08 -25.83 -4.95
N LEU A 827 -3.22 -25.16 -4.93
CA LEU A 827 -3.48 -24.01 -5.78
C LEU A 827 -2.70 -22.80 -5.28
N VAL A 828 -1.84 -22.24 -6.11
CA VAL A 828 -1.10 -21.00 -5.84
C VAL A 828 -1.58 -19.94 -6.83
N ALA A 829 -2.15 -18.85 -6.31
CA ALA A 829 -2.71 -17.79 -7.13
C ALA A 829 -2.43 -16.40 -6.55
N ARG A 830 -2.64 -15.36 -7.35
CA ARG A 830 -2.58 -13.98 -6.82
C ARG A 830 -3.75 -13.69 -5.89
N GLU A 831 -4.94 -14.01 -6.34
CA GLU A 831 -6.22 -13.88 -5.65
C GLU A 831 -7.21 -14.87 -6.22
N THR A 832 -8.31 -15.15 -5.52
CA THR A 832 -9.43 -15.93 -6.08
C THR A 832 -10.73 -15.16 -5.96
N ASP A 833 -11.62 -15.36 -6.92
CA ASP A 833 -12.99 -14.87 -6.95
C ASP A 833 -13.99 -16.03 -7.02
N PRO A 834 -15.30 -15.80 -6.96
CA PRO A 834 -16.30 -16.87 -7.01
C PRO A 834 -16.18 -17.79 -8.23
N GLY A 835 -15.60 -17.33 -9.31
CA GLY A 835 -15.39 -18.16 -10.51
C GLY A 835 -14.24 -19.18 -10.36
N TRP A 836 -13.37 -19.02 -9.35
CA TRP A 836 -12.30 -19.98 -9.05
C TRP A 836 -12.78 -21.21 -8.28
N LEU A 837 -14.03 -21.22 -7.87
CA LEU A 837 -14.57 -22.21 -6.95
C LEU A 837 -14.30 -23.65 -7.39
N PHE A 838 -14.36 -23.92 -8.68
CA PHE A 838 -14.08 -25.26 -9.23
C PHE A 838 -12.60 -25.68 -9.01
N LEU A 839 -11.64 -24.77 -9.18
CA LEU A 839 -10.22 -25.05 -8.91
C LEU A 839 -9.99 -25.19 -7.39
N MET A 840 -10.64 -24.36 -6.61
CA MET A 840 -10.53 -24.41 -5.14
C MET A 840 -11.01 -25.75 -4.58
N LEU A 841 -12.13 -26.29 -5.10
CA LEU A 841 -12.70 -27.55 -4.62
C LEU A 841 -11.90 -28.78 -5.02
N THR A 842 -11.10 -28.70 -6.08
CA THR A 842 -10.21 -29.78 -6.51
C THR A 842 -8.82 -29.71 -5.89
N ALA A 843 -8.50 -28.59 -5.25
CA ALA A 843 -7.21 -28.39 -4.60
C ALA A 843 -7.20 -29.00 -3.19
N LYS A 844 -6.09 -29.67 -2.80
CA LYS A 844 -5.84 -30.08 -1.42
C LYS A 844 -5.56 -28.92 -0.47
N GLY A 845 -5.03 -27.83 -1.00
CA GLY A 845 -4.72 -26.63 -0.27
C GLY A 845 -4.63 -25.41 -1.15
N ILE A 846 -4.68 -24.22 -0.57
CA ILE A 846 -4.73 -22.96 -1.33
C ILE A 846 -3.76 -21.95 -0.72
N VAL A 847 -2.97 -21.30 -1.58
CA VAL A 847 -2.09 -20.18 -1.22
C VAL A 847 -2.39 -19.00 -2.14
N VAL A 848 -2.66 -17.84 -1.57
CA VAL A 848 -2.88 -16.62 -2.37
C VAL A 848 -2.04 -15.45 -1.87
N GLU A 849 -1.56 -14.63 -2.81
CA GLU A 849 -0.78 -13.44 -2.49
C GLU A 849 -1.61 -12.38 -1.78
N ARG A 850 -2.88 -12.29 -2.10
CA ARG A 850 -3.81 -11.25 -1.65
C ARG A 850 -4.99 -11.88 -0.93
N GLY A 851 -5.57 -11.11 -0.04
CA GLY A 851 -6.76 -11.53 0.69
C GLY A 851 -6.61 -11.33 2.19
N THR A 852 -7.73 -11.23 2.86
CA THR A 852 -7.84 -11.11 4.32
C THR A 852 -8.54 -12.34 4.88
N MET A 853 -8.66 -12.42 6.19
CA MET A 853 -9.46 -13.48 6.87
C MET A 853 -10.94 -13.48 6.45
N LEU A 854 -11.42 -12.43 5.80
CA LEU A 854 -12.79 -12.27 5.31
C LEU A 854 -12.84 -12.24 3.77
N SER A 855 -11.76 -12.57 3.07
CA SER A 855 -11.72 -12.68 1.62
C SER A 855 -12.54 -13.88 1.13
N HIS A 856 -12.89 -13.86 -0.16
CA HIS A 856 -13.57 -14.99 -0.81
C HIS A 856 -12.79 -16.30 -0.63
N THR A 857 -11.46 -16.26 -0.85
CA THR A 857 -10.58 -17.42 -0.64
C THR A 857 -10.74 -17.99 0.76
N ALA A 858 -10.62 -17.14 1.78
CA ALA A 858 -10.67 -17.55 3.18
C ALA A 858 -12.04 -18.12 3.57
N ILE A 859 -13.14 -17.49 3.14
CA ILE A 859 -14.50 -17.96 3.44
C ILE A 859 -14.78 -19.30 2.75
N THR A 860 -14.43 -19.40 1.47
CA THR A 860 -14.67 -20.61 0.67
C THR A 860 -13.83 -21.78 1.16
N SER A 861 -12.53 -21.56 1.40
CA SER A 861 -11.64 -22.60 1.92
C SER A 861 -12.14 -23.18 3.24
N ARG A 862 -12.58 -22.33 4.18
CA ARG A 862 -13.17 -22.77 5.46
C ARG A 862 -14.46 -23.55 5.27
N LYS A 863 -15.32 -23.09 4.37
CA LYS A 863 -16.60 -23.75 4.08
C LYS A 863 -16.39 -25.20 3.61
N PHE A 864 -15.34 -25.44 2.86
CA PHE A 864 -15.03 -26.76 2.30
C PHE A 864 -13.94 -27.52 3.07
N GLY A 865 -13.42 -26.96 4.17
CA GLY A 865 -12.39 -27.59 4.98
C GLY A 865 -11.04 -27.73 4.24
N ILE A 866 -10.75 -26.83 3.29
CA ILE A 866 -9.52 -26.84 2.51
C ILE A 866 -8.50 -25.97 3.25
N PRO A 867 -7.33 -26.49 3.67
CA PRO A 867 -6.28 -25.69 4.29
C PRO A 867 -5.85 -24.54 3.38
N SER A 868 -5.76 -23.32 3.93
CA SER A 868 -5.43 -22.16 3.10
C SER A 868 -4.62 -21.09 3.82
N VAL A 869 -3.73 -20.46 3.05
CA VAL A 869 -2.90 -19.33 3.45
C VAL A 869 -3.18 -18.15 2.52
N VAL A 870 -3.52 -17.00 3.09
CA VAL A 870 -3.75 -15.76 2.35
C VAL A 870 -2.70 -14.71 2.72
N SER A 871 -2.59 -13.62 1.94
CA SER A 871 -1.59 -12.56 2.16
C SER A 871 -0.13 -13.04 2.16
N LEU A 872 0.21 -14.07 1.39
CA LEU A 872 1.60 -14.45 1.18
C LEU A 872 2.17 -13.66 0.00
N ALA A 873 2.83 -12.55 0.29
CA ALA A 873 3.37 -11.65 -0.74
C ALA A 873 4.28 -12.38 -1.75
N ASN A 874 4.05 -12.14 -3.04
CA ASN A 874 4.81 -12.72 -4.15
C ASN A 874 4.77 -14.26 -4.23
N ALA A 875 3.78 -14.93 -3.65
CA ALA A 875 3.68 -16.39 -3.66
C ALA A 875 3.81 -17.00 -5.06
N THR A 876 3.18 -16.39 -6.09
CA THR A 876 3.24 -16.86 -7.48
C THR A 876 4.61 -16.72 -8.14
N ARG A 877 5.54 -15.99 -7.53
CA ARG A 877 6.94 -15.86 -7.99
C ARG A 877 7.89 -16.65 -7.13
N LEU A 878 7.61 -16.76 -5.84
CA LEU A 878 8.46 -17.43 -4.86
C LEU A 878 8.28 -18.94 -4.88
N ILE A 879 7.09 -19.42 -5.22
CA ILE A 879 6.76 -20.84 -5.31
C ILE A 879 6.79 -21.24 -6.80
N PRO A 880 7.75 -22.06 -7.23
CA PRO A 880 7.79 -22.53 -8.59
C PRO A 880 6.59 -23.43 -8.92
N ASP A 881 6.05 -23.33 -10.14
CA ASP A 881 5.02 -24.26 -10.61
C ASP A 881 5.60 -25.69 -10.64
N GLY A 882 4.88 -26.65 -10.09
CA GLY A 882 5.32 -28.04 -9.94
C GLY A 882 6.19 -28.32 -8.72
N ALA A 883 6.50 -27.34 -7.86
CA ALA A 883 7.25 -27.57 -6.63
C ALA A 883 6.43 -28.34 -5.59
N LEU A 884 7.08 -29.22 -4.83
CA LEU A 884 6.46 -29.88 -3.67
C LEU A 884 6.48 -28.89 -2.49
N ILE A 885 5.32 -28.59 -1.92
CA ILE A 885 5.17 -27.65 -0.80
C ILE A 885 4.34 -28.26 0.34
N GLU A 886 4.62 -27.81 1.54
CA GLU A 886 3.76 -28.00 2.70
C GLU A 886 3.14 -26.64 3.08
N ILE A 887 1.84 -26.63 3.30
CA ILE A 887 1.14 -25.45 3.81
C ILE A 887 0.50 -25.78 5.15
N ASN A 888 0.60 -24.82 6.10
CA ASN A 888 -0.09 -24.86 7.37
C ASN A 888 -1.12 -23.73 7.42
N GLY A 889 -2.36 -24.06 7.14
CA GLY A 889 -3.47 -23.11 7.09
C GLY A 889 -3.87 -22.55 8.47
N THR A 890 -3.33 -23.07 9.56
CA THR A 890 -3.53 -22.53 10.92
C THR A 890 -2.49 -21.45 11.25
N SER A 891 -1.21 -21.74 11.00
CA SER A 891 -0.11 -20.83 11.32
C SER A 891 0.22 -19.83 10.20
N GLY A 892 -0.21 -20.10 8.97
CA GLY A 892 0.13 -19.32 7.78
C GLY A 892 1.52 -19.63 7.22
N ALA A 893 2.17 -20.72 7.65
CA ALA A 893 3.47 -21.11 7.15
C ALA A 893 3.36 -21.88 5.84
N VAL A 894 4.27 -21.61 4.89
CA VAL A 894 4.41 -22.32 3.62
C VAL A 894 5.90 -22.66 3.43
N THR A 895 6.21 -23.92 3.25
CA THR A 895 7.58 -24.44 3.14
C THR A 895 7.77 -25.16 1.81
N LEU A 896 8.85 -24.86 1.09
CA LEU A 896 9.29 -25.64 -0.05
C LEU A 896 9.98 -26.91 0.46
N LEU A 897 9.60 -28.06 -0.07
CA LEU A 897 10.18 -29.34 0.29
C LEU A 897 11.13 -29.83 -0.83
N GLU A 898 12.28 -30.39 -0.45
CA GLU A 898 13.16 -31.04 -1.43
C GLU A 898 12.54 -32.38 -1.88
N GLN A 899 12.72 -32.74 -3.15
CA GLN A 899 12.07 -33.94 -3.74
C GLN A 899 12.53 -35.28 -3.12
N GLU A 900 13.51 -35.29 -2.25
CA GLU A 900 14.07 -36.53 -1.63
C GLU A 900 13.40 -36.98 -0.33
N GLU A 901 12.46 -36.20 0.24
CA GLU A 901 11.79 -36.57 1.49
C GLU A 901 10.48 -37.38 1.32
N VAL A 902 10.21 -37.92 0.13
CA VAL A 902 9.07 -38.82 -0.12
C VAL A 902 9.59 -40.24 -0.30
N ALA A 903 9.90 -40.92 0.80
CA ALA A 903 10.07 -42.37 0.87
C ALA A 903 9.14 -42.95 1.94
#